data_59278fab92b0da6e62ab238cdd4eca88
#
_entry.id   59278fab92b0da6e62ab238cdd4eca88
#
_cell.length_a   1.000
_cell.length_b   1.000
_cell.length_c   1.000
_cell.angle_alpha   90.00
_cell.angle_beta   90.00
_cell.angle_gamma   90.00
#
_symmetry.space_group_name_H-M   'P 1'
#
loop_
_entity.id
_entity.type
_entity.pdbx_description
1 polymer ?
#
loop_
_entity_poly.entity_id
_entity_poly.type
_entity_poly.pdbx_seq_one_letter_code
_entity_poly.pdbx_strand_id
1 'polypeptide(L)'
;MSDRDYLPLSAALVKTLTDKLYEKRKTAALEIEKMVRELIVAQNYDQIERICKILSEHFVLSQNGNFRRGGLIGIAALAIACGKEAQRFKQYLVPPVLQCFLDNDPKVRYYACESLYNIAKVLRTVTLSYFNEIFDCLSKLVCDLEPTVKSGAELCDRLLKDIVIETCTQFEVIAFIPLLRERIYVRNAFTRQFIVSWISLLTSVPEFDMVQYLPEIMDGLFHILGDPNPEIRKSCEILFSEFLSILKSSQVQPDMFEDMTRILIQNCQSSDELIQYTGLHWLREFLNMPKCHQVLLPHSAGLLSAVLPSFYLKLFFLTIFNTHSRDCERNQFHLTLPDLTITKMVEVLKTQIQSGASLSRIIALGWIHHLFECLQDKMVAHIDVLFPTLFRVLNDASDEAVLIVLQIFALISTSNRTNAERNYNDYFTKFIIVLMDLFRTDRGLLEARGSFIIRQLCMLLSPEDIYKTLSETLANEPDSHFASIMVKILSSILLTSTELHDLRIKLKNLQSIESSNLFVCLYKTWCHNPIALVALCFLSQNYDHACRLVQLFAEIEVTVDFLIEIDKLVQLIESPIFTYLRLALLDVENNQTLIRALCGLLMLLPGKTEAFHTLRRRLECVPNFIDKFTSIDKRLANVSINTNGNEIINDSQKKNINFDELQQYYLSVQNKHVDSKKQRYRYVPNTSDGV
;
A
#
# COMPACT_ATOMS: atom_id res chain seq x y z
N MET A 1 -29.74 -11.87 72.84
CA MET A 1 -29.55 -13.00 71.91
C MET A 1 -30.90 -13.68 71.81
N SER A 2 -31.64 -13.52 70.71
CA SER A 2 -32.91 -14.19 70.49
C SER A 2 -32.69 -15.69 70.45
N ASP A 3 -33.62 -16.48 71.02
CA ASP A 3 -33.66 -17.95 71.02
C ASP A 3 -33.76 -18.47 69.58
N ARG A 4 -32.65 -18.48 68.87
CA ARG A 4 -32.55 -19.21 67.60
C ARG A 4 -32.16 -20.62 67.92
N ASP A 5 -33.00 -21.58 67.55
CA ASP A 5 -32.68 -23.01 67.69
C ASP A 5 -31.61 -23.42 66.67
N TYR A 6 -30.36 -23.58 67.12
CA TYR A 6 -29.24 -24.06 66.33
C TYR A 6 -29.05 -25.58 66.37
N LEU A 7 -30.01 -26.33 66.94
CA LEU A 7 -29.90 -27.79 66.95
C LEU A 7 -29.72 -28.38 65.55
N PRO A 8 -28.77 -29.27 65.34
CA PRO A 8 -28.04 -30.11 66.34
C PRO A 8 -26.73 -29.50 66.85
N LEU A 9 -26.34 -28.28 66.49
CA LEU A 9 -25.14 -27.60 66.98
C LEU A 9 -25.31 -27.17 68.43
N SER A 10 -24.43 -27.57 69.35
CA SER A 10 -24.49 -27.16 70.74
C SER A 10 -24.19 -25.68 70.93
N ALA A 11 -24.76 -25.05 71.95
CA ALA A 11 -24.51 -23.62 72.25
C ALA A 11 -23.02 -23.35 72.53
N ALA A 12 -22.30 -24.29 73.08
CA ALA A 12 -20.83 -24.20 73.29
C ALA A 12 -20.08 -24.20 71.97
N LEU A 13 -20.46 -25.08 71.03
CA LEU A 13 -19.90 -25.17 69.69
C LEU A 13 -20.17 -23.86 68.87
N VAL A 14 -21.40 -23.34 68.93
CA VAL A 14 -21.74 -22.07 68.32
C VAL A 14 -20.88 -20.91 68.84
N LYS A 15 -20.69 -20.83 70.14
CA LYS A 15 -19.85 -19.80 70.78
C LYS A 15 -18.39 -19.93 70.36
N THR A 16 -17.87 -21.15 70.26
CA THR A 16 -16.50 -21.43 69.82
C THR A 16 -16.30 -21.14 68.34
N LEU A 17 -17.26 -21.49 67.49
CA LEU A 17 -17.26 -21.23 66.04
C LEU A 17 -17.30 -19.74 65.72
N THR A 18 -17.91 -18.92 66.57
CA THR A 18 -18.03 -17.45 66.41
C THR A 18 -17.00 -16.66 67.18
N ASP A 19 -16.00 -17.29 67.76
CA ASP A 19 -14.91 -16.64 68.50
C ASP A 19 -14.02 -15.79 67.58
N LYS A 20 -13.42 -14.77 68.15
CA LYS A 20 -12.45 -13.88 67.43
C LYS A 20 -11.16 -14.59 67.04
N LEU A 21 -10.72 -15.58 67.86
CA LEU A 21 -9.50 -16.32 67.64
C LEU A 21 -9.65 -17.44 66.63
N TYR A 22 -8.73 -17.53 65.67
CA TYR A 22 -8.77 -18.55 64.62
C TYR A 22 -8.71 -19.97 65.15
N GLU A 23 -7.83 -20.23 66.14
CA GLU A 23 -7.62 -21.57 66.70
C GLU A 23 -8.89 -22.15 67.32
N LYS A 24 -9.73 -21.29 67.97
CA LYS A 24 -11.00 -21.72 68.51
C LYS A 24 -12.02 -22.07 67.40
N ARG A 25 -12.08 -21.24 66.35
CA ARG A 25 -12.95 -21.52 65.20
C ARG A 25 -12.54 -22.84 64.51
N LYS A 26 -11.19 -23.07 64.38
CA LYS A 26 -10.66 -24.31 63.81
C LYS A 26 -11.02 -25.51 64.66
N THR A 27 -10.92 -25.44 66.00
CA THR A 27 -11.35 -26.51 66.92
C THR A 27 -12.84 -26.82 66.77
N ALA A 28 -13.69 -25.77 66.66
CA ALA A 28 -15.11 -25.96 66.43
C ALA A 28 -15.41 -26.61 65.07
N ALA A 29 -14.66 -26.26 64.04
CA ALA A 29 -14.77 -26.83 62.69
C ALA A 29 -14.42 -28.33 62.70
N LEU A 30 -13.39 -28.75 63.44
CA LEU A 30 -13.03 -30.17 63.62
C LEU A 30 -14.10 -30.93 64.38
N GLU A 31 -14.77 -30.30 65.34
CA GLU A 31 -15.89 -30.90 66.06
C GLU A 31 -17.10 -31.08 65.11
N ILE A 32 -17.39 -30.10 64.22
CA ILE A 32 -18.41 -30.23 63.17
C ILE A 32 -18.05 -31.36 62.22
N GLU A 33 -16.80 -31.46 61.80
CA GLU A 33 -16.30 -32.51 60.91
C GLU A 33 -16.55 -33.89 61.53
N LYS A 34 -16.21 -34.08 62.81
CA LYS A 34 -16.42 -35.34 63.55
C LYS A 34 -17.92 -35.68 63.63
N MET A 35 -18.74 -34.72 64.02
CA MET A 35 -20.19 -34.90 64.13
C MET A 35 -20.78 -35.31 62.77
N VAL A 36 -20.43 -34.64 61.69
CA VAL A 36 -20.94 -34.93 60.32
C VAL A 36 -20.49 -36.32 59.87
N ARG A 37 -19.26 -36.76 60.18
CA ARG A 37 -18.78 -38.09 59.86
C ARG A 37 -19.61 -39.17 60.61
N GLU A 38 -19.95 -38.95 61.87
CA GLU A 38 -20.82 -39.83 62.64
C GLU A 38 -22.24 -39.92 62.04
N LEU A 39 -22.79 -38.80 61.61
CA LEU A 39 -24.09 -38.72 60.92
C LEU A 39 -24.12 -39.42 59.56
N ILE A 40 -23.00 -39.37 58.81
CA ILE A 40 -22.88 -40.12 57.57
C ILE A 40 -22.87 -41.62 57.80
N VAL A 41 -22.11 -42.07 58.76
CA VAL A 41 -22.10 -43.51 59.15
C VAL A 41 -23.49 -43.96 59.57
N ALA A 42 -24.23 -43.11 60.28
CA ALA A 42 -25.63 -43.35 60.68
C ALA A 42 -26.66 -43.16 59.55
N GLN A 43 -26.23 -42.74 58.34
CA GLN A 43 -27.06 -42.40 57.18
C GLN A 43 -28.17 -41.35 57.47
N ASN A 44 -27.91 -40.47 58.43
CA ASN A 44 -28.86 -39.44 58.84
C ASN A 44 -28.67 -38.15 58.05
N TYR A 45 -29.04 -38.18 56.79
CA TYR A 45 -28.87 -37.05 55.83
C TYR A 45 -29.73 -35.86 56.19
N ASP A 46 -30.90 -36.04 56.81
CA ASP A 46 -31.80 -34.96 57.22
C ASP A 46 -31.15 -34.04 58.28
N GLN A 47 -30.41 -34.61 59.22
CA GLN A 47 -29.64 -33.80 60.18
C GLN A 47 -28.47 -33.10 59.55
N ILE A 48 -27.78 -33.71 58.56
CA ILE A 48 -26.71 -33.07 57.81
C ILE A 48 -27.28 -31.88 57.03
N GLU A 49 -28.39 -32.05 56.34
CA GLU A 49 -29.05 -30.97 55.64
C GLU A 49 -29.45 -29.79 56.56
N ARG A 50 -29.95 -30.12 57.74
CA ARG A 50 -30.25 -29.10 58.75
C ARG A 50 -29.00 -28.35 59.20
N ILE A 51 -27.89 -29.00 59.42
CA ILE A 51 -26.61 -28.36 59.74
C ILE A 51 -26.15 -27.48 58.54
N CYS A 52 -26.27 -27.96 57.30
CA CYS A 52 -26.00 -27.18 56.12
C CYS A 52 -26.80 -25.89 56.07
N LYS A 53 -28.14 -25.96 56.26
CA LYS A 53 -29.04 -24.80 56.31
C LYS A 53 -28.64 -23.82 57.41
N ILE A 54 -28.40 -24.31 58.61
CA ILE A 54 -27.97 -23.47 59.73
C ILE A 54 -26.68 -22.72 59.39
N LEU A 55 -25.63 -23.45 58.94
CA LEU A 55 -24.35 -22.83 58.61
C LEU A 55 -24.46 -21.85 57.46
N SER A 56 -25.24 -22.13 56.42
CA SER A 56 -25.42 -21.26 55.29
C SER A 56 -26.21 -19.99 55.60
N GLU A 57 -27.42 -20.16 56.15
CA GLU A 57 -28.40 -19.07 56.36
C GLU A 57 -28.08 -18.22 57.58
N HIS A 58 -27.71 -18.86 58.70
CA HIS A 58 -27.56 -18.16 59.99
C HIS A 58 -26.10 -17.74 60.27
N PHE A 59 -25.12 -18.40 59.68
CA PHE A 59 -23.70 -18.04 59.87
C PHE A 59 -23.12 -17.35 58.67
N VAL A 60 -23.05 -17.98 57.50
CA VAL A 60 -22.39 -17.43 56.36
C VAL A 60 -23.09 -16.16 55.87
N LEU A 61 -24.38 -16.13 55.86
CA LEU A 61 -25.20 -14.97 55.44
C LEU A 61 -25.51 -13.99 56.58
N SER A 62 -24.91 -14.17 57.77
CA SER A 62 -25.08 -13.31 58.94
C SER A 62 -24.52 -11.89 58.72
N GLN A 63 -25.12 -10.89 59.33
CA GLN A 63 -24.58 -9.51 59.33
C GLN A 63 -23.31 -9.39 60.18
N ASN A 64 -23.06 -10.32 61.12
CA ASN A 64 -21.88 -10.30 61.97
C ASN A 64 -20.69 -10.99 61.29
N GLY A 65 -19.58 -10.28 61.10
CA GLY A 65 -18.36 -10.79 60.46
C GLY A 65 -17.75 -12.02 61.18
N ASN A 66 -17.90 -12.15 62.53
CA ASN A 66 -17.40 -13.34 63.23
C ASN A 66 -18.25 -14.56 62.88
N PHE A 67 -19.56 -14.41 62.76
CA PHE A 67 -20.45 -15.48 62.30
C PHE A 67 -20.14 -15.88 60.86
N ARG A 68 -19.95 -14.92 59.97
CA ARG A 68 -19.56 -15.24 58.59
C ARG A 68 -18.26 -16.05 58.52
N ARG A 69 -17.22 -15.57 59.23
CA ARG A 69 -15.92 -16.27 59.28
C ARG A 69 -16.04 -17.69 59.89
N GLY A 70 -16.83 -17.87 60.94
CA GLY A 70 -17.11 -19.18 61.55
C GLY A 70 -17.91 -20.08 60.60
N GLY A 71 -18.94 -19.54 59.99
CA GLY A 71 -19.78 -20.27 59.04
C GLY A 71 -18.98 -20.79 57.82
N LEU A 72 -18.11 -19.96 57.26
CA LEU A 72 -17.27 -20.34 56.12
C LEU A 72 -16.35 -21.52 56.47
N ILE A 73 -15.67 -21.48 57.63
CA ILE A 73 -14.83 -22.59 58.09
C ILE A 73 -15.69 -23.83 58.37
N GLY A 74 -16.88 -23.64 58.98
CA GLY A 74 -17.79 -24.73 59.26
C GLY A 74 -18.34 -25.44 58.04
N ILE A 75 -18.72 -24.68 57.01
CA ILE A 75 -19.15 -25.25 55.71
C ILE A 75 -18.01 -26.02 55.01
N ALA A 76 -16.77 -25.52 55.05
CA ALA A 76 -15.62 -26.24 54.52
C ALA A 76 -15.40 -27.56 55.24
N ALA A 77 -15.44 -27.55 56.56
CA ALA A 77 -15.30 -28.76 57.39
C ALA A 77 -16.41 -29.78 57.12
N LEU A 78 -17.66 -29.30 57.00
CA LEU A 78 -18.79 -30.13 56.61
C LEU A 78 -18.60 -30.79 55.24
N ALA A 79 -18.20 -30.01 54.24
CA ALA A 79 -17.91 -30.56 52.90
C ALA A 79 -16.84 -31.61 52.90
N ILE A 80 -15.73 -31.40 53.63
CA ILE A 80 -14.66 -32.39 53.84
C ILE A 80 -15.18 -33.66 54.50
N ALA A 81 -16.00 -33.51 55.53
CA ALA A 81 -16.59 -34.64 56.26
C ALA A 81 -17.51 -35.49 55.38
N CYS A 82 -18.36 -34.81 54.55
CA CYS A 82 -19.30 -35.46 53.64
C CYS A 82 -18.61 -36.24 52.51
N GLY A 83 -17.44 -35.83 52.09
CA GLY A 83 -16.73 -36.49 50.99
C GLY A 83 -17.60 -36.60 49.73
N LYS A 84 -17.77 -37.82 49.19
CA LYS A 84 -18.59 -38.05 47.99
C LYS A 84 -20.09 -37.66 48.15
N GLU A 85 -20.62 -37.73 49.35
CA GLU A 85 -22.03 -37.35 49.62
C GLU A 85 -22.27 -35.85 49.64
N ALA A 86 -21.20 -35.02 49.62
CA ALA A 86 -21.28 -33.57 49.60
C ALA A 86 -22.08 -33.01 48.37
N GLN A 87 -22.11 -33.77 47.28
CA GLN A 87 -22.88 -33.40 46.08
C GLN A 87 -24.38 -33.24 46.34
N ARG A 88 -24.96 -33.95 47.33
CA ARG A 88 -26.36 -33.86 47.73
C ARG A 88 -26.68 -32.48 48.30
N PHE A 89 -25.68 -31.83 48.90
CA PHE A 89 -25.85 -30.59 49.65
C PHE A 89 -25.23 -29.37 48.89
N LYS A 90 -24.86 -29.50 47.60
CA LYS A 90 -24.12 -28.48 46.81
C LYS A 90 -24.79 -27.10 46.87
N GLN A 91 -26.11 -27.05 46.89
CA GLN A 91 -26.90 -25.80 46.94
C GLN A 91 -26.71 -25.04 48.28
N TYR A 92 -26.33 -25.67 49.36
CA TYR A 92 -26.01 -25.04 50.64
C TYR A 92 -24.51 -24.79 50.82
N LEU A 93 -23.66 -25.43 50.01
CA LEU A 93 -22.21 -25.33 50.10
C LEU A 93 -21.62 -24.23 49.23
N VAL A 94 -22.02 -24.13 47.97
CA VAL A 94 -21.37 -23.22 47.02
C VAL A 94 -21.99 -21.82 46.98
N PRO A 95 -23.31 -21.61 46.74
CA PRO A 95 -23.85 -20.30 46.58
C PRO A 95 -23.69 -19.34 47.78
N PRO A 96 -23.80 -19.78 49.03
CA PRO A 96 -23.59 -18.91 50.20
C PRO A 96 -22.14 -18.43 50.30
N VAL A 97 -21.16 -19.31 49.96
CA VAL A 97 -19.73 -18.92 49.94
C VAL A 97 -19.45 -17.89 48.88
N LEU A 98 -20.04 -18.02 47.69
CA LEU A 98 -19.88 -17.05 46.61
C LEU A 98 -20.36 -15.63 46.96
N GLN A 99 -21.43 -15.53 47.76
CA GLN A 99 -21.89 -14.23 48.26
C GLN A 99 -20.84 -13.54 49.15
N CYS A 100 -20.03 -14.29 49.87
CA CYS A 100 -18.96 -13.79 50.76
C CYS A 100 -17.74 -13.28 50.00
N PHE A 101 -17.62 -13.55 48.70
CA PHE A 101 -16.51 -13.01 47.91
C PHE A 101 -16.57 -11.48 47.69
N LEU A 102 -17.73 -10.89 47.80
CA LEU A 102 -17.97 -9.46 47.68
C LEU A 102 -18.08 -8.78 49.06
N ASP A 103 -17.70 -9.45 50.14
CA ASP A 103 -17.80 -8.90 51.50
C ASP A 103 -16.85 -7.71 51.69
N ASN A 104 -17.27 -6.74 52.53
CA ASN A 104 -16.47 -5.57 52.86
C ASN A 104 -15.25 -5.96 53.76
N ASP A 105 -15.36 -7.02 54.57
CA ASP A 105 -14.28 -7.50 55.43
C ASP A 105 -13.31 -8.40 54.61
N PRO A 106 -12.08 -7.99 54.37
CA PRO A 106 -11.11 -8.79 53.62
C PRO A 106 -10.82 -10.18 54.25
N LYS A 107 -10.99 -10.29 55.58
CA LYS A 107 -10.86 -11.61 56.25
C LYS A 107 -11.98 -12.55 55.88
N VAL A 108 -13.20 -12.01 55.66
CA VAL A 108 -14.32 -12.82 55.19
C VAL A 108 -14.07 -13.29 53.76
N ARG A 109 -13.60 -12.39 52.88
CA ARG A 109 -13.24 -12.76 51.50
C ARG A 109 -12.15 -13.82 51.43
N TYR A 110 -11.13 -13.70 52.30
CA TYR A 110 -10.08 -14.74 52.42
C TYR A 110 -10.65 -16.12 52.81
N TYR A 111 -11.46 -16.15 53.89
CA TYR A 111 -12.08 -17.39 54.32
C TYR A 111 -13.08 -17.96 53.29
N ALA A 112 -13.71 -17.12 52.51
CA ALA A 112 -14.54 -17.57 51.39
C ALA A 112 -13.72 -18.29 50.33
N CYS A 113 -12.51 -17.77 49.97
CA CYS A 113 -11.57 -18.45 49.07
C CYS A 113 -11.13 -19.79 49.64
N GLU A 114 -10.73 -19.82 50.92
CA GLU A 114 -10.31 -21.04 51.58
C GLU A 114 -11.44 -22.09 51.62
N SER A 115 -12.66 -21.67 51.92
CA SER A 115 -13.85 -22.52 51.90
C SER A 115 -14.14 -23.07 50.51
N LEU A 116 -14.16 -22.20 49.49
CA LEU A 116 -14.38 -22.63 48.10
C LEU A 116 -13.33 -23.65 47.67
N TYR A 117 -12.05 -23.38 47.97
CA TYR A 117 -10.98 -24.32 47.66
C TYR A 117 -11.22 -25.73 48.23
N ASN A 118 -11.60 -25.82 49.53
CA ASN A 118 -11.86 -27.09 50.17
C ASN A 118 -13.12 -27.76 49.62
N ILE A 119 -14.20 -26.99 49.36
CA ILE A 119 -15.43 -27.48 48.76
C ILE A 119 -15.18 -28.02 47.35
N ALA A 120 -14.50 -27.23 46.49
CA ALA A 120 -14.18 -27.62 45.12
C ALA A 120 -13.28 -28.84 45.05
N LYS A 121 -12.33 -28.97 46.00
CA LYS A 121 -11.47 -30.17 46.12
C LYS A 121 -12.26 -31.44 46.40
N VAL A 122 -13.38 -31.34 47.13
CA VAL A 122 -14.28 -32.45 47.43
C VAL A 122 -15.29 -32.70 46.32
N LEU A 123 -15.95 -31.65 45.81
CA LEU A 123 -17.01 -31.75 44.80
C LEU A 123 -16.47 -32.07 43.41
N ARG A 124 -15.23 -31.67 43.09
CA ARG A 124 -14.59 -31.88 41.78
C ARG A 124 -15.51 -31.45 40.63
N THR A 125 -15.90 -32.37 39.78
CA THR A 125 -16.78 -32.15 38.60
C THR A 125 -18.06 -31.42 38.92
N VAL A 126 -18.69 -31.69 40.08
CA VAL A 126 -19.94 -31.07 40.51
C VAL A 126 -19.78 -29.53 40.67
N THR A 127 -18.58 -29.07 40.98
CA THR A 127 -18.26 -27.64 41.06
C THR A 127 -18.51 -26.91 39.74
N LEU A 128 -18.34 -27.60 38.60
CA LEU A 128 -18.55 -27.01 37.26
C LEU A 128 -19.99 -26.54 37.02
N SER A 129 -20.99 -27.06 37.77
CA SER A 129 -22.35 -26.56 37.68
C SER A 129 -22.50 -25.11 38.16
N TYR A 130 -21.53 -24.56 38.85
CA TYR A 130 -21.44 -23.18 39.32
C TYR A 130 -20.25 -22.43 38.72
N PHE A 131 -19.72 -22.94 37.62
CA PHE A 131 -18.45 -22.45 37.06
C PHE A 131 -18.51 -20.95 36.71
N ASN A 132 -19.57 -20.47 36.02
CA ASN A 132 -19.68 -19.09 35.61
C ASN A 132 -19.71 -18.12 36.77
N GLU A 133 -20.46 -18.48 37.86
CA GLU A 133 -20.54 -17.68 39.08
C GLU A 133 -19.20 -17.66 39.81
N ILE A 134 -18.48 -18.79 39.87
CA ILE A 134 -17.18 -18.91 40.50
C ILE A 134 -16.16 -18.08 39.70
N PHE A 135 -16.15 -18.20 38.36
CA PHE A 135 -15.27 -17.45 37.47
C PHE A 135 -15.48 -15.95 37.61
N ASP A 136 -16.76 -15.49 37.62
CA ASP A 136 -17.08 -14.08 37.78
C ASP A 136 -16.57 -13.54 39.12
N CYS A 137 -16.75 -14.28 40.19
CA CYS A 137 -16.27 -13.90 41.50
C CYS A 137 -14.73 -13.90 41.55
N LEU A 138 -14.05 -14.90 41.05
CA LEU A 138 -12.58 -14.99 41.02
C LEU A 138 -12.00 -13.86 40.14
N SER A 139 -12.60 -13.54 39.01
CA SER A 139 -12.16 -12.46 38.14
C SER A 139 -12.09 -11.11 38.85
N LYS A 140 -12.91 -10.90 39.89
CA LYS A 140 -12.91 -9.70 40.72
C LYS A 140 -11.87 -9.79 41.84
N LEU A 141 -11.66 -10.98 42.44
CA LEU A 141 -10.75 -11.17 43.58
C LEU A 141 -9.27 -11.21 43.18
N VAL A 142 -8.93 -11.57 41.96
CA VAL A 142 -7.53 -11.53 41.48
C VAL A 142 -6.94 -10.12 41.49
N CYS A 143 -7.78 -9.07 41.54
CA CYS A 143 -7.38 -7.68 41.70
C CYS A 143 -7.65 -7.09 43.09
N ASP A 144 -7.91 -7.92 44.08
CA ASP A 144 -8.17 -7.47 45.45
C ASP A 144 -6.96 -6.68 46.02
N LEU A 145 -7.27 -5.71 46.86
CA LEU A 145 -6.24 -4.88 47.49
C LEU A 145 -5.45 -5.66 48.57
N GLU A 146 -6.08 -6.68 49.16
CA GLU A 146 -5.47 -7.49 50.22
C GLU A 146 -4.70 -8.65 49.60
N PRO A 147 -3.36 -8.76 49.84
CA PRO A 147 -2.52 -9.83 49.25
C PRO A 147 -2.96 -11.24 49.61
N THR A 148 -3.47 -11.41 50.83
CA THR A 148 -3.92 -12.74 51.31
C THR A 148 -5.15 -13.22 50.56
N VAL A 149 -6.09 -12.31 50.22
CA VAL A 149 -7.26 -12.61 49.41
C VAL A 149 -6.86 -12.96 48.00
N LYS A 150 -5.94 -12.18 47.41
CA LYS A 150 -5.40 -12.44 46.09
C LYS A 150 -4.78 -13.81 45.97
N SER A 151 -3.89 -14.19 46.93
CA SER A 151 -3.27 -15.51 46.96
C SER A 151 -4.31 -16.65 47.15
N GLY A 152 -5.36 -16.40 47.95
CA GLY A 152 -6.47 -17.33 48.10
C GLY A 152 -7.25 -17.54 46.80
N ALA A 153 -7.53 -16.47 46.07
CA ALA A 153 -8.17 -16.51 44.75
C ALA A 153 -7.33 -17.24 43.71
N GLU A 154 -6.00 -17.01 43.70
CA GLU A 154 -5.05 -17.72 42.83
C GLU A 154 -5.01 -19.24 43.07
N LEU A 155 -5.12 -19.65 44.35
CA LEU A 155 -5.20 -21.07 44.70
C LEU A 155 -6.50 -21.71 44.20
N CYS A 156 -7.62 -21.00 44.37
CA CYS A 156 -8.91 -21.45 43.84
C CYS A 156 -8.87 -21.57 42.30
N ASP A 157 -8.27 -20.56 41.61
CA ASP A 157 -8.11 -20.56 40.17
C ASP A 157 -7.33 -21.78 39.66
N ARG A 158 -6.18 -22.07 40.27
CA ARG A 158 -5.39 -23.24 39.90
C ARG A 158 -6.17 -24.55 40.06
N LEU A 159 -6.87 -24.72 41.20
CA LEU A 159 -7.69 -25.92 41.43
C LEU A 159 -8.82 -26.04 40.42
N LEU A 160 -9.46 -24.92 40.08
CA LEU A 160 -10.56 -24.89 39.09
C LEU A 160 -10.03 -25.26 37.70
N LYS A 161 -8.85 -24.77 37.31
CA LYS A 161 -8.15 -25.15 36.08
C LYS A 161 -7.86 -26.66 36.05
N ASP A 162 -7.32 -27.20 37.14
CA ASP A 162 -7.06 -28.64 37.24
C ASP A 162 -8.34 -29.47 37.07
N ILE A 163 -9.46 -29.02 37.67
CA ILE A 163 -10.75 -29.70 37.55
C ILE A 163 -11.27 -29.64 36.10
N VAL A 164 -11.15 -28.51 35.42
CA VAL A 164 -11.59 -28.34 34.00
C VAL A 164 -10.77 -29.24 33.08
N ILE A 165 -9.46 -29.36 33.31
CA ILE A 165 -8.58 -30.25 32.51
C ILE A 165 -8.94 -31.73 32.77
N GLU A 166 -9.14 -32.11 34.01
CA GLU A 166 -9.48 -33.50 34.37
C GLU A 166 -10.86 -33.95 33.86
N THR A 167 -11.76 -33.00 33.65
CA THR A 167 -13.17 -33.27 33.31
C THR A 167 -13.62 -32.52 32.06
N CYS A 168 -12.73 -32.40 31.09
CA CYS A 168 -12.94 -31.65 29.84
C CYS A 168 -14.22 -32.05 29.11
N THR A 169 -14.57 -33.34 29.09
CA THR A 169 -15.80 -33.85 28.43
C THR A 169 -17.13 -33.37 29.05
N GLN A 170 -17.08 -32.87 30.30
CA GLN A 170 -18.26 -32.42 31.04
C GLN A 170 -18.32 -30.88 31.16
N PHE A 171 -17.30 -30.20 30.73
CA PHE A 171 -17.24 -28.74 30.76
C PHE A 171 -17.94 -28.14 29.54
N GLU A 172 -18.99 -27.35 29.76
CA GLU A 172 -19.77 -26.68 28.71
C GLU A 172 -19.15 -25.36 28.33
N VAL A 173 -18.20 -25.36 27.39
CA VAL A 173 -17.53 -24.15 26.88
C VAL A 173 -18.54 -23.14 26.33
N ILE A 174 -19.59 -23.61 25.63
CA ILE A 174 -20.65 -22.75 25.04
C ILE A 174 -21.28 -21.84 26.09
N ALA A 175 -21.58 -22.38 27.28
CA ALA A 175 -22.20 -21.60 28.36
C ALA A 175 -21.23 -20.58 28.98
N PHE A 176 -19.91 -20.75 28.80
CA PHE A 176 -18.88 -19.86 29.32
C PHE A 176 -18.52 -18.70 28.37
N ILE A 177 -18.61 -18.89 27.06
CA ILE A 177 -18.19 -17.88 26.07
C ILE A 177 -18.87 -16.50 26.27
N PRO A 178 -20.18 -16.38 26.53
CA PRO A 178 -20.81 -15.07 26.76
C PRO A 178 -20.21 -14.30 27.94
N LEU A 179 -19.90 -15.01 29.05
CA LEU A 179 -19.25 -14.38 30.20
C LEU A 179 -17.81 -13.98 29.88
N LEU A 180 -17.07 -14.81 29.16
CA LEU A 180 -15.71 -14.51 28.72
C LEU A 180 -15.71 -13.24 27.84
N ARG A 181 -16.61 -13.15 26.87
CA ARG A 181 -16.78 -12.00 25.98
C ARG A 181 -17.10 -10.71 26.75
N GLU A 182 -17.90 -10.78 27.81
CA GLU A 182 -18.18 -9.62 28.66
C GLU A 182 -16.95 -9.19 29.47
N ARG A 183 -16.22 -10.13 30.02
CA ARG A 183 -15.10 -9.87 30.94
C ARG A 183 -13.80 -9.50 30.23
N ILE A 184 -13.64 -9.81 28.96
CA ILE A 184 -12.40 -9.54 28.19
C ILE A 184 -12.09 -8.05 28.07
N TYR A 185 -13.10 -7.15 28.16
CA TYR A 185 -12.94 -5.69 28.08
C TYR A 185 -12.68 -5.01 29.42
N VAL A 186 -12.47 -5.77 30.50
CA VAL A 186 -12.19 -5.19 31.83
C VAL A 186 -10.87 -4.43 31.83
N ARG A 187 -10.84 -3.27 32.51
CA ARG A 187 -9.67 -2.38 32.51
C ARG A 187 -8.52 -2.83 33.41
N ASN A 188 -8.76 -3.72 34.37
CA ASN A 188 -7.75 -4.12 35.35
C ASN A 188 -6.75 -5.11 34.75
N ALA A 189 -5.44 -4.84 34.89
CA ALA A 189 -4.36 -5.66 34.34
C ALA A 189 -4.33 -7.10 34.89
N PHE A 190 -4.59 -7.29 36.21
CA PHE A 190 -4.62 -8.63 36.80
C PHE A 190 -5.79 -9.46 36.28
N THR A 191 -6.95 -8.83 36.10
CA THR A 191 -8.11 -9.50 35.51
C THR A 191 -7.85 -9.86 34.04
N ARG A 192 -7.18 -9.00 33.26
CA ARG A 192 -6.80 -9.34 31.88
C ARG A 192 -5.84 -10.52 31.83
N GLN A 193 -4.82 -10.53 32.69
CA GLN A 193 -3.90 -11.67 32.80
C GLN A 193 -4.62 -12.96 33.18
N PHE A 194 -5.58 -12.89 34.11
CA PHE A 194 -6.42 -14.00 34.49
C PHE A 194 -7.22 -14.54 33.28
N ILE A 195 -7.85 -13.64 32.48
CA ILE A 195 -8.64 -14.02 31.32
C ILE A 195 -7.75 -14.64 30.24
N VAL A 196 -6.61 -14.02 29.90
CA VAL A 196 -5.65 -14.58 28.92
C VAL A 196 -5.20 -15.98 29.35
N SER A 197 -4.91 -16.18 30.64
CA SER A 197 -4.49 -17.49 31.16
C SER A 197 -5.57 -18.57 31.04
N TRP A 198 -6.86 -18.19 31.15
CA TRP A 198 -7.97 -19.12 30.92
C TRP A 198 -8.16 -19.45 29.45
N ILE A 199 -8.08 -18.45 28.56
CA ILE A 199 -8.18 -18.68 27.11
C ILE A 199 -7.02 -19.59 26.65
N SER A 200 -5.80 -19.33 27.11
CA SER A 200 -4.62 -20.17 26.79
C SER A 200 -4.80 -21.62 27.28
N LEU A 201 -5.32 -21.79 28.51
CA LEU A 201 -5.63 -23.11 29.02
C LEU A 201 -6.62 -23.86 28.12
N LEU A 202 -7.77 -23.21 27.81
CA LEU A 202 -8.81 -23.84 26.98
C LEU A 202 -8.31 -24.15 25.57
N THR A 203 -7.44 -23.29 25.02
CA THR A 203 -6.83 -23.51 23.70
C THR A 203 -5.83 -24.67 23.71
N SER A 204 -5.17 -24.91 24.84
CA SER A 204 -4.19 -26.00 24.98
C SER A 204 -4.81 -27.40 25.14
N VAL A 205 -6.10 -27.48 25.49
CA VAL A 205 -6.83 -28.74 25.67
C VAL A 205 -7.46 -29.16 24.36
N PRO A 206 -7.08 -30.29 23.74
CA PRO A 206 -7.54 -30.65 22.38
C PRO A 206 -9.05 -30.91 22.27
N GLU A 207 -9.69 -31.25 23.38
CA GLU A 207 -11.13 -31.50 23.45
C GLU A 207 -11.98 -30.21 23.29
N PHE A 208 -11.37 -29.03 23.51
CA PHE A 208 -12.04 -27.76 23.37
C PHE A 208 -11.67 -27.14 22.03
N ASP A 209 -12.63 -27.11 21.10
CA ASP A 209 -12.44 -26.41 19.83
C ASP A 209 -12.67 -24.90 20.02
N MET A 210 -11.70 -24.22 20.63
CA MET A 210 -11.75 -22.78 20.89
C MET A 210 -11.73 -21.95 19.61
N VAL A 211 -11.32 -22.51 18.48
CA VAL A 211 -11.28 -21.83 17.20
C VAL A 211 -12.68 -21.43 16.74
N GLN A 212 -13.71 -22.23 17.04
CA GLN A 212 -15.10 -21.91 16.68
C GLN A 212 -15.62 -20.61 17.33
N TYR A 213 -15.06 -20.25 18.50
CA TYR A 213 -15.46 -19.05 19.26
C TYR A 213 -14.50 -17.88 19.05
N LEU A 214 -13.47 -18.07 18.24
CA LEU A 214 -12.47 -17.04 17.99
C LEU A 214 -13.05 -15.73 17.45
N PRO A 215 -14.02 -15.70 16.51
CA PRO A 215 -14.63 -14.46 16.06
C PRO A 215 -15.26 -13.63 17.20
N GLU A 216 -15.84 -14.29 18.22
CA GLU A 216 -16.49 -13.62 19.35
C GLU A 216 -15.50 -12.98 20.33
N ILE A 217 -14.31 -13.56 20.48
CA ILE A 217 -13.29 -13.12 21.45
C ILE A 217 -12.14 -12.35 20.84
N MET A 218 -11.96 -12.40 19.51
CA MET A 218 -10.80 -11.85 18.82
C MET A 218 -10.65 -10.33 19.00
N ASP A 219 -11.73 -9.58 18.92
CA ASP A 219 -11.70 -8.13 19.15
C ASP A 219 -11.27 -7.78 20.58
N GLY A 220 -11.77 -8.53 21.57
CA GLY A 220 -11.34 -8.39 22.96
C GLY A 220 -9.88 -8.75 23.16
N LEU A 221 -9.36 -9.76 22.45
CA LEU A 221 -7.92 -10.10 22.49
C LEU A 221 -7.07 -8.97 21.90
N PHE A 222 -7.49 -8.33 20.80
CA PHE A 222 -6.81 -7.13 20.29
C PHE A 222 -6.84 -5.98 21.30
N HIS A 223 -7.95 -5.81 22.03
CA HIS A 223 -8.02 -4.83 23.12
C HIS A 223 -7.00 -5.13 24.23
N ILE A 224 -6.80 -6.40 24.60
CA ILE A 224 -5.79 -6.83 25.59
C ILE A 224 -4.37 -6.68 25.02
N LEU A 225 -4.16 -6.92 23.74
CA LEU A 225 -2.87 -6.76 23.10
C LEU A 225 -2.34 -5.30 23.19
N GLY A 226 -3.23 -4.31 23.30
CA GLY A 226 -2.90 -2.92 23.59
C GLY A 226 -2.62 -2.60 25.05
N ASP A 227 -2.48 -3.58 25.94
CA ASP A 227 -2.23 -3.34 27.36
C ASP A 227 -0.88 -2.64 27.59
N PRO A 228 -0.76 -1.67 28.52
CA PRO A 228 0.51 -1.08 28.92
C PRO A 228 1.52 -2.07 29.48
N ASN A 229 1.06 -3.19 30.07
CA ASN A 229 1.93 -4.20 30.67
C ASN A 229 2.52 -5.13 29.58
N PRO A 230 3.86 -5.16 29.43
CA PRO A 230 4.53 -5.98 28.41
C PRO A 230 4.35 -7.50 28.59
N GLU A 231 4.16 -7.99 29.82
CA GLU A 231 3.95 -9.41 30.08
C GLU A 231 2.57 -9.88 29.58
N ILE A 232 1.55 -9.05 29.78
CA ILE A 232 0.20 -9.34 29.27
C ILE A 232 0.19 -9.32 27.75
N ARG A 233 0.84 -8.33 27.13
CA ARG A 233 1.00 -8.27 25.67
C ARG A 233 1.67 -9.53 25.12
N LYS A 234 2.81 -9.91 25.70
CA LYS A 234 3.54 -11.13 25.28
C LYS A 234 2.71 -12.40 25.41
N SER A 235 1.97 -12.54 26.49
CA SER A 235 1.05 -13.69 26.67
C SER A 235 -0.04 -13.70 25.61
N CYS A 236 -0.57 -12.54 25.26
CA CYS A 236 -1.58 -12.37 24.21
C CYS A 236 -1.01 -12.64 22.80
N GLU A 237 0.23 -12.22 22.51
CA GLU A 237 0.94 -12.56 21.25
C GLU A 237 1.12 -14.07 21.07
N ILE A 238 1.53 -14.76 22.14
CA ILE A 238 1.68 -16.21 22.12
C ILE A 238 0.33 -16.85 21.78
N LEU A 239 -0.74 -16.40 22.45
CA LEU A 239 -2.09 -16.91 22.20
C LEU A 239 -2.56 -16.68 20.76
N PHE A 240 -2.32 -15.48 20.18
CA PHE A 240 -2.59 -15.24 18.76
C PHE A 240 -1.82 -16.18 17.84
N SER A 241 -0.56 -16.47 18.17
CA SER A 241 0.28 -17.40 17.39
C SER A 241 -0.24 -18.84 17.47
N GLU A 242 -0.70 -19.27 18.65
CA GLU A 242 -1.31 -20.59 18.87
C GLU A 242 -2.60 -20.74 18.05
N PHE A 243 -3.52 -19.77 18.13
CA PHE A 243 -4.75 -19.78 17.33
C PHE A 243 -4.46 -19.82 15.83
N LEU A 244 -3.51 -19.04 15.35
CA LEU A 244 -3.13 -19.02 13.95
C LEU A 244 -2.58 -20.38 13.48
N SER A 245 -1.79 -21.05 14.33
CA SER A 245 -1.26 -22.38 14.07
C SER A 245 -2.38 -23.42 13.97
N ILE A 246 -3.35 -23.38 14.87
CA ILE A 246 -4.50 -24.28 14.86
C ILE A 246 -5.38 -24.03 13.63
N LEU A 247 -5.64 -22.76 13.27
CA LEU A 247 -6.42 -22.37 12.08
C LEU A 247 -5.81 -22.89 10.78
N LYS A 248 -4.49 -22.93 10.68
CA LYS A 248 -3.79 -23.47 9.49
C LYS A 248 -4.03 -24.99 9.34
N SER A 249 -4.13 -25.71 10.43
CA SER A 249 -4.30 -27.17 10.44
C SER A 249 -5.77 -27.62 10.43
N SER A 250 -6.71 -26.79 10.87
CA SER A 250 -8.13 -27.13 11.03
C SER A 250 -8.95 -26.86 9.75
N GLN A 251 -10.06 -27.62 9.63
CA GLN A 251 -11.09 -27.36 8.61
C GLN A 251 -12.17 -26.44 9.21
N VAL A 252 -11.96 -25.13 9.10
CA VAL A 252 -12.89 -24.12 9.60
C VAL A 252 -13.89 -23.71 8.54
N GLN A 253 -15.11 -23.34 8.95
CA GLN A 253 -16.16 -22.89 8.03
C GLN A 253 -15.87 -21.50 7.44
N PRO A 254 -16.24 -21.22 6.18
CA PRO A 254 -15.97 -19.94 5.52
C PRO A 254 -16.52 -18.72 6.25
N ASP A 255 -17.72 -18.81 6.84
CA ASP A 255 -18.40 -17.68 7.49
C ASP A 255 -17.58 -17.09 8.65
N MET A 256 -16.85 -17.94 9.37
CA MET A 256 -15.99 -17.49 10.48
C MET A 256 -14.84 -16.59 9.99
N PHE A 257 -14.30 -16.85 8.79
CA PHE A 257 -13.25 -16.02 8.22
C PHE A 257 -13.77 -14.63 7.84
N GLU A 258 -15.05 -14.49 7.49
CA GLU A 258 -15.65 -13.20 7.18
C GLU A 258 -15.68 -12.29 8.41
N ASP A 259 -16.15 -12.78 9.54
CA ASP A 259 -16.20 -12.00 10.79
C ASP A 259 -14.81 -11.64 11.30
N MET A 260 -13.88 -12.62 11.31
CA MET A 260 -12.49 -12.35 11.65
C MET A 260 -11.84 -11.32 10.71
N THR A 261 -12.13 -11.38 9.41
CA THR A 261 -11.58 -10.42 8.43
C THR A 261 -12.04 -8.99 8.73
N ARG A 262 -13.29 -8.79 9.11
CA ARG A 262 -13.79 -7.46 9.51
C ARG A 262 -13.06 -6.91 10.73
N ILE A 263 -12.85 -7.75 11.76
CA ILE A 263 -12.10 -7.38 12.96
C ILE A 263 -10.65 -7.05 12.62
N LEU A 264 -10.00 -7.86 11.78
CA LEU A 264 -8.62 -7.65 11.35
C LEU A 264 -8.46 -6.33 10.58
N ILE A 265 -9.36 -6.02 9.63
CA ILE A 265 -9.33 -4.77 8.86
C ILE A 265 -9.40 -3.56 9.80
N GLN A 266 -10.25 -3.60 10.82
CA GLN A 266 -10.39 -2.53 11.81
C GLN A 266 -9.10 -2.37 12.63
N ASN A 267 -8.52 -3.45 13.12
CA ASN A 267 -7.33 -3.42 13.96
C ASN A 267 -6.04 -3.08 13.19
N CYS A 268 -5.98 -3.34 11.88
CA CYS A 268 -4.87 -2.87 11.02
C CYS A 268 -4.81 -1.34 10.91
N GLN A 269 -5.87 -0.62 11.23
CA GLN A 269 -5.91 0.86 11.24
C GLN A 269 -5.58 1.45 12.61
N SER A 270 -5.23 0.62 13.61
CA SER A 270 -4.84 1.06 14.94
C SER A 270 -3.57 1.91 14.92
N SER A 271 -3.47 2.85 15.86
CA SER A 271 -2.25 3.62 16.11
C SER A 271 -1.18 2.85 16.89
N ASP A 272 -1.52 1.71 17.50
CA ASP A 272 -0.56 0.84 18.20
C ASP A 272 0.12 -0.08 17.18
N GLU A 273 1.46 0.00 17.13
CA GLU A 273 2.27 -0.75 16.16
C GLU A 273 2.12 -2.27 16.29
N LEU A 274 1.97 -2.78 17.51
CA LEU A 274 1.86 -4.21 17.76
C LEU A 274 0.50 -4.75 17.30
N ILE A 275 -0.58 -4.01 17.58
CA ILE A 275 -1.92 -4.35 17.11
C ILE A 275 -1.95 -4.35 15.58
N GLN A 276 -1.42 -3.29 14.97
CA GLN A 276 -1.34 -3.17 13.52
C GLN A 276 -0.53 -4.30 12.89
N TYR A 277 0.67 -4.58 13.45
CA TYR A 277 1.52 -5.68 12.96
C TYR A 277 0.84 -7.04 13.06
N THR A 278 0.21 -7.32 14.21
CA THR A 278 -0.51 -8.59 14.42
C THR A 278 -1.67 -8.74 13.45
N GLY A 279 -2.46 -7.68 13.25
CA GLY A 279 -3.56 -7.67 12.27
C GLY A 279 -3.07 -7.93 10.85
N LEU A 280 -2.01 -7.25 10.42
CA LEU A 280 -1.40 -7.44 9.10
C LEU A 280 -0.79 -8.83 8.93
N HIS A 281 -0.17 -9.38 9.98
CA HIS A 281 0.37 -10.73 9.96
C HIS A 281 -0.73 -11.78 9.76
N TRP A 282 -1.86 -11.64 10.47
CA TRP A 282 -3.01 -12.52 10.32
C TRP A 282 -3.66 -12.41 8.93
N LEU A 283 -3.83 -11.19 8.40
CA LEU A 283 -4.35 -10.99 7.04
C LEU A 283 -3.44 -11.64 5.98
N ARG A 284 -2.13 -11.51 6.14
CA ARG A 284 -1.15 -12.19 5.28
C ARG A 284 -1.34 -13.70 5.29
N GLU A 285 -1.49 -14.29 6.48
CA GLU A 285 -1.67 -15.72 6.59
C GLU A 285 -3.03 -16.19 6.01
N PHE A 286 -4.09 -15.37 6.16
CA PHE A 286 -5.38 -15.64 5.50
C PHE A 286 -5.27 -15.61 3.97
N LEU A 287 -4.50 -14.68 3.42
CA LEU A 287 -4.22 -14.62 1.97
C LEU A 287 -3.42 -15.83 1.48
N ASN A 288 -2.57 -16.41 2.31
CA ASN A 288 -1.84 -17.64 1.99
C ASN A 288 -2.72 -18.91 2.06
N MET A 289 -3.93 -18.81 2.59
CA MET A 289 -4.87 -19.94 2.69
C MET A 289 -5.87 -19.91 1.53
N PRO A 290 -5.85 -20.87 0.58
CA PRO A 290 -6.78 -20.88 -0.57
C PRO A 290 -8.25 -20.87 -0.17
N LYS A 291 -8.59 -21.50 0.96
CA LYS A 291 -9.96 -21.53 1.53
C LYS A 291 -10.53 -20.16 1.93
N CYS A 292 -9.67 -19.16 2.14
CA CYS A 292 -10.07 -17.81 2.53
C CYS A 292 -10.30 -16.88 1.33
N HIS A 293 -9.81 -17.21 0.14
CA HIS A 293 -9.82 -16.30 -1.00
C HIS A 293 -11.22 -15.81 -1.38
N GLN A 294 -12.20 -16.71 -1.42
CA GLN A 294 -13.59 -16.35 -1.77
C GLN A 294 -14.23 -15.40 -0.75
N VAL A 295 -13.87 -15.55 0.52
CA VAL A 295 -14.38 -14.71 1.61
C VAL A 295 -13.71 -13.34 1.62
N LEU A 296 -12.41 -13.27 1.27
CA LEU A 296 -11.64 -12.03 1.25
C LEU A 296 -12.00 -11.10 0.06
N LEU A 297 -12.44 -11.66 -1.05
CA LEU A 297 -12.78 -10.90 -2.27
C LEU A 297 -13.79 -9.76 -2.03
N PRO A 298 -14.92 -9.95 -1.34
CA PRO A 298 -15.88 -8.86 -1.06
C PRO A 298 -15.29 -7.75 -0.20
N HIS A 299 -14.28 -8.06 0.63
CA HIS A 299 -13.64 -7.14 1.56
C HIS A 299 -12.38 -6.48 0.98
N SER A 300 -12.04 -6.71 -0.30
CA SER A 300 -10.80 -6.24 -0.94
C SER A 300 -10.57 -4.73 -0.84
N ALA A 301 -11.62 -3.90 -0.93
CA ALA A 301 -11.50 -2.45 -0.74
C ALA A 301 -11.12 -2.07 0.70
N GLY A 302 -11.73 -2.73 1.70
CA GLY A 302 -11.38 -2.56 3.12
C GLY A 302 -9.96 -3.03 3.42
N LEU A 303 -9.55 -4.17 2.85
CA LEU A 303 -8.19 -4.70 2.96
C LEU A 303 -7.17 -3.71 2.39
N LEU A 304 -7.41 -3.17 1.20
CA LEU A 304 -6.56 -2.16 0.60
C LEU A 304 -6.48 -0.89 1.46
N SER A 305 -7.62 -0.40 1.96
CA SER A 305 -7.65 0.77 2.84
C SER A 305 -6.87 0.57 4.15
N ALA A 306 -6.92 -0.63 4.72
CA ALA A 306 -6.23 -0.97 5.95
C ALA A 306 -4.71 -1.14 5.75
N VAL A 307 -4.32 -1.71 4.62
CA VAL A 307 -2.94 -2.10 4.34
C VAL A 307 -2.13 -0.95 3.74
N LEU A 308 -2.70 -0.13 2.83
CA LEU A 308 -1.99 0.93 2.11
C LEU A 308 -1.30 1.99 2.99
N PRO A 309 -1.81 2.42 4.15
CA PRO A 309 -1.15 3.40 5.01
C PRO A 309 0.03 2.85 5.82
N SER A 310 0.20 1.52 5.93
CA SER A 310 1.15 0.91 6.85
C SER A 310 2.55 0.72 6.26
N PHE A 311 3.58 0.94 7.09
CA PHE A 311 5.00 0.88 6.70
C PHE A 311 5.49 -0.53 6.31
N TYR A 312 4.78 -1.58 6.74
CA TYR A 312 5.15 -2.99 6.51
C TYR A 312 4.78 -3.54 5.13
N LEU A 313 4.36 -2.71 4.24
CA LEU A 313 3.75 -3.00 2.96
C LEU A 313 4.65 -3.69 1.93
N LYS A 314 5.96 -3.42 1.93
CA LYS A 314 6.88 -4.00 0.93
C LYS A 314 6.91 -5.53 0.97
N LEU A 315 6.84 -6.09 2.19
CA LEU A 315 6.87 -7.56 2.39
C LEU A 315 5.51 -8.21 2.05
N PHE A 316 4.42 -7.53 2.39
CA PHE A 316 3.06 -7.97 2.15
C PHE A 316 2.74 -8.03 0.63
N PHE A 317 3.16 -7.00 -0.11
CA PHE A 317 2.98 -6.89 -1.55
C PHE A 317 3.71 -7.96 -2.34
N LEU A 318 4.98 -8.19 -2.03
CA LEU A 318 5.78 -9.22 -2.70
C LEU A 318 5.16 -10.62 -2.53
N THR A 319 4.48 -10.87 -1.44
CA THR A 319 3.83 -12.17 -1.18
C THR A 319 2.54 -12.30 -1.98
N ILE A 320 1.67 -11.27 -2.02
CA ILE A 320 0.41 -11.29 -2.79
C ILE A 320 0.71 -11.32 -4.30
N PHE A 321 1.63 -10.48 -4.77
CA PHE A 321 2.02 -10.45 -6.19
C PHE A 321 2.66 -11.75 -6.64
N ASN A 322 3.56 -12.34 -5.85
CA ASN A 322 4.23 -13.58 -6.22
C ASN A 322 3.32 -14.80 -6.16
N THR A 323 2.33 -14.84 -5.27
CA THR A 323 1.36 -15.93 -5.22
C THR A 323 0.33 -15.82 -6.35
N HIS A 324 -0.19 -14.61 -6.63
CA HIS A 324 -1.15 -14.41 -7.72
C HIS A 324 -0.52 -14.53 -9.12
N SER A 325 0.71 -14.05 -9.31
CA SER A 325 1.40 -14.17 -10.61
C SER A 325 1.73 -15.62 -10.95
N ARG A 326 2.09 -16.45 -9.96
CA ARG A 326 2.34 -17.89 -10.16
C ARG A 326 1.07 -18.70 -10.37
N ASP A 327 -0.05 -18.28 -9.80
CA ASP A 327 -1.36 -18.96 -9.96
C ASP A 327 -2.09 -18.50 -11.22
N CYS A 328 -1.89 -17.30 -11.72
CA CYS A 328 -2.36 -16.85 -13.04
C CYS A 328 -1.68 -17.60 -14.20
N GLU A 329 -0.41 -17.97 -14.06
CA GLU A 329 0.29 -18.78 -15.07
C GLU A 329 -0.14 -20.27 -15.06
N ARG A 330 -0.68 -20.79 -13.94
CA ARG A 330 -1.04 -22.19 -13.76
C ARG A 330 -2.52 -22.52 -13.90
N ASN A 331 -3.42 -21.58 -13.64
CA ASN A 331 -4.86 -21.81 -13.73
C ASN A 331 -5.53 -20.61 -14.39
N GLN A 332 -6.30 -20.86 -15.46
CA GLN A 332 -7.25 -19.93 -16.06
C GLN A 332 -8.39 -19.59 -15.07
N PHE A 333 -8.06 -19.04 -13.92
CA PHE A 333 -9.05 -18.43 -13.03
C PHE A 333 -9.35 -17.03 -13.56
N HIS A 334 -10.39 -16.91 -14.39
CA HIS A 334 -11.06 -15.64 -14.61
C HIS A 334 -11.61 -15.17 -13.26
N LEU A 335 -10.88 -14.26 -12.60
CA LEU A 335 -11.36 -13.56 -11.41
C LEU A 335 -12.60 -12.74 -11.82
N THR A 336 -13.79 -13.29 -11.62
CA THR A 336 -15.05 -12.55 -11.79
C THR A 336 -15.30 -11.69 -10.56
N LEU A 337 -14.48 -10.63 -10.40
CA LEU A 337 -14.76 -9.59 -9.39
C LEU A 337 -16.06 -8.85 -9.78
N PRO A 338 -16.99 -8.66 -8.83
CA PRO A 338 -18.16 -7.83 -9.07
C PRO A 338 -17.75 -6.39 -9.40
N ASP A 339 -18.42 -5.74 -10.35
CA ASP A 339 -18.08 -4.38 -10.79
C ASP A 339 -18.16 -3.35 -9.64
N LEU A 340 -19.10 -3.53 -8.70
CA LEU A 340 -19.20 -2.70 -7.49
C LEU A 340 -17.94 -2.79 -6.61
N THR A 341 -17.31 -3.95 -6.54
CA THR A 341 -16.07 -4.15 -5.76
C THR A 341 -14.91 -3.42 -6.41
N ILE A 342 -14.78 -3.49 -7.74
CA ILE A 342 -13.75 -2.78 -8.50
C ILE A 342 -13.90 -1.26 -8.33
N THR A 343 -15.12 -0.74 -8.41
CA THR A 343 -15.41 0.68 -8.19
C THR A 343 -14.93 1.15 -6.81
N LYS A 344 -15.26 0.41 -5.75
CA LYS A 344 -14.79 0.74 -4.39
C LYS A 344 -13.28 0.66 -4.25
N MET A 345 -12.63 -0.34 -4.86
CA MET A 345 -11.17 -0.45 -4.86
C MET A 345 -10.53 0.76 -5.55
N VAL A 346 -11.03 1.15 -6.71
CA VAL A 346 -10.55 2.32 -7.46
C VAL A 346 -10.70 3.61 -6.66
N GLU A 347 -11.81 3.81 -5.95
CA GLU A 347 -12.02 4.96 -5.07
C GLU A 347 -11.00 5.01 -3.92
N VAL A 348 -10.75 3.89 -3.25
CA VAL A 348 -9.74 3.80 -2.19
C VAL A 348 -8.34 4.11 -2.74
N LEU A 349 -7.96 3.49 -3.86
CA LEU A 349 -6.66 3.73 -4.50
C LEU A 349 -6.50 5.20 -4.90
N LYS A 350 -7.52 5.81 -5.51
CA LYS A 350 -7.55 7.24 -5.85
C LYS A 350 -7.33 8.14 -4.63
N THR A 351 -8.01 7.84 -3.52
CA THR A 351 -7.86 8.60 -2.26
C THR A 351 -6.43 8.49 -1.72
N GLN A 352 -5.84 7.31 -1.73
CA GLN A 352 -4.47 7.08 -1.27
C GLN A 352 -3.43 7.77 -2.15
N ILE A 353 -3.63 7.83 -3.46
CA ILE A 353 -2.75 8.58 -4.37
C ILE A 353 -2.80 10.08 -4.06
N GLN A 354 -3.96 10.61 -3.69
CA GLN A 354 -4.13 12.04 -3.43
C GLN A 354 -3.61 12.49 -2.06
N SER A 355 -3.72 11.66 -1.03
CA SER A 355 -3.46 12.03 0.37
C SER A 355 -2.33 11.24 1.03
N GLY A 356 -1.90 10.15 0.44
CA GLY A 356 -0.93 9.23 1.03
C GLY A 356 0.51 9.75 1.08
N ALA A 357 1.33 9.15 1.93
CA ALA A 357 2.77 9.29 1.92
C ALA A 357 3.35 8.81 0.59
N SER A 358 4.56 9.23 0.24
CA SER A 358 5.20 8.88 -1.06
C SER A 358 5.18 7.37 -1.33
N LEU A 359 5.48 6.56 -0.33
CA LEU A 359 5.48 5.10 -0.44
C LEU A 359 4.07 4.55 -0.70
N SER A 360 3.05 5.06 0.02
CA SER A 360 1.65 4.64 -0.17
C SER A 360 1.15 4.98 -1.58
N ARG A 361 1.58 6.13 -2.14
CA ARG A 361 1.26 6.51 -3.53
C ARG A 361 1.86 5.53 -4.54
N ILE A 362 3.15 5.21 -4.40
CA ILE A 362 3.84 4.25 -5.29
C ILE A 362 3.13 2.91 -5.29
N ILE A 363 2.73 2.43 -4.12
CA ILE A 363 2.05 1.16 -3.97
C ILE A 363 0.63 1.21 -4.55
N ALA A 364 -0.12 2.27 -4.29
CA ALA A 364 -1.44 2.44 -4.86
C ALA A 364 -1.40 2.50 -6.40
N LEU A 365 -0.38 3.14 -6.97
CA LEU A 365 -0.13 3.15 -8.41
C LEU A 365 0.24 1.76 -8.94
N GLY A 366 1.06 1.00 -8.21
CA GLY A 366 1.39 -0.39 -8.54
C GLY A 366 0.14 -1.29 -8.57
N TRP A 367 -0.81 -1.07 -7.66
CA TRP A 367 -2.11 -1.76 -7.70
C TRP A 367 -2.95 -1.38 -8.92
N ILE A 368 -3.01 -0.11 -9.28
CA ILE A 368 -3.73 0.32 -10.49
C ILE A 368 -3.10 -0.32 -11.72
N HIS A 369 -1.76 -0.33 -11.81
CA HIS A 369 -1.04 -0.99 -12.89
C HIS A 369 -1.43 -2.47 -13.00
N HIS A 370 -1.38 -3.20 -11.89
CA HIS A 370 -1.74 -4.61 -11.85
C HIS A 370 -3.22 -4.88 -12.19
N LEU A 371 -4.13 -4.04 -11.71
CA LEU A 371 -5.54 -4.15 -12.08
C LEU A 371 -5.76 -3.96 -13.58
N PHE A 372 -5.02 -3.04 -14.23
CA PHE A 372 -5.06 -2.90 -15.70
C PHE A 372 -4.48 -4.10 -16.43
N GLU A 373 -3.44 -4.77 -15.88
CA GLU A 373 -2.90 -6.01 -16.47
C GLU A 373 -3.89 -7.18 -16.37
N CYS A 374 -4.54 -7.34 -15.21
CA CYS A 374 -5.39 -8.51 -14.93
C CYS A 374 -6.85 -8.35 -15.39
N LEU A 375 -7.41 -7.12 -15.33
CA LEU A 375 -8.85 -6.83 -15.51
C LEU A 375 -9.07 -5.72 -16.54
N GLN A 376 -8.33 -5.77 -17.64
CA GLN A 376 -8.27 -4.72 -18.65
C GLN A 376 -9.66 -4.21 -19.08
N ASP A 377 -10.60 -5.11 -19.44
CA ASP A 377 -11.92 -4.74 -19.94
C ASP A 377 -12.77 -4.00 -18.90
N LYS A 378 -12.68 -4.39 -17.62
CA LYS A 378 -13.44 -3.77 -16.53
C LYS A 378 -12.84 -2.44 -16.09
N MET A 379 -11.51 -2.30 -16.14
CA MET A 379 -10.81 -1.09 -15.76
C MET A 379 -11.01 0.06 -16.76
N VAL A 380 -11.34 -0.23 -18.02
CA VAL A 380 -11.65 0.79 -19.04
C VAL A 380 -12.77 1.72 -18.60
N ALA A 381 -13.81 1.23 -17.93
CA ALA A 381 -14.91 2.05 -17.40
C ALA A 381 -14.46 3.08 -16.33
N HIS A 382 -13.31 2.87 -15.71
CA HIS A 382 -12.80 3.74 -14.62
C HIS A 382 -11.69 4.69 -15.07
N ILE A 383 -11.28 4.65 -16.35
CA ILE A 383 -10.20 5.46 -16.90
C ILE A 383 -10.48 6.96 -16.68
N ASP A 384 -11.67 7.44 -17.03
CA ASP A 384 -12.01 8.85 -16.93
C ASP A 384 -11.97 9.39 -15.50
N VAL A 385 -12.24 8.54 -14.50
CA VAL A 385 -12.16 8.87 -13.06
C VAL A 385 -10.70 8.93 -12.57
N LEU A 386 -9.83 8.06 -13.10
CA LEU A 386 -8.42 7.96 -12.72
C LEU A 386 -7.55 9.00 -13.42
N PHE A 387 -7.87 9.37 -14.64
CA PHE A 387 -7.07 10.25 -15.50
C PHE A 387 -6.57 11.53 -14.82
N PRO A 388 -7.44 12.36 -14.20
CA PRO A 388 -6.99 13.59 -13.54
C PRO A 388 -6.01 13.35 -12.38
N THR A 389 -6.19 12.24 -11.68
CA THR A 389 -5.33 11.87 -10.52
C THR A 389 -3.96 11.40 -11.00
N LEU A 390 -3.91 10.59 -12.05
CA LEU A 390 -2.66 10.11 -12.64
C LEU A 390 -1.83 11.26 -13.23
N PHE A 391 -2.46 12.23 -13.91
CA PHE A 391 -1.77 13.42 -14.43
C PHE A 391 -1.12 14.27 -13.33
N ARG A 392 -1.76 14.39 -12.17
CA ARG A 392 -1.15 15.13 -11.04
C ARG A 392 0.13 14.46 -10.53
N VAL A 393 0.24 13.14 -10.62
CA VAL A 393 1.43 12.39 -10.19
C VAL A 393 2.61 12.61 -11.13
N LEU A 394 2.42 13.04 -12.38
CA LEU A 394 3.56 13.38 -13.26
C LEU A 394 4.43 14.52 -12.70
N ASN A 395 3.88 15.34 -11.79
CA ASN A 395 4.62 16.37 -11.05
C ASN A 395 5.10 15.88 -9.66
N ASP A 396 5.03 14.59 -9.35
CA ASP A 396 5.49 14.05 -8.08
C ASP A 396 7.02 14.11 -7.94
N ALA A 397 7.51 14.29 -6.71
CA ALA A 397 8.94 14.30 -6.42
C ALA A 397 9.62 12.93 -6.70
N SER A 398 8.87 11.83 -6.67
CA SER A 398 9.37 10.47 -6.89
C SER A 398 9.37 10.09 -8.37
N ASP A 399 10.56 9.79 -8.92
CA ASP A 399 10.69 9.29 -10.28
C ASP A 399 10.04 7.92 -10.47
N GLU A 400 10.03 7.08 -9.42
CA GLU A 400 9.38 5.76 -9.42
C GLU A 400 7.86 5.89 -9.61
N ALA A 401 7.23 6.83 -8.92
CA ALA A 401 5.81 7.12 -9.09
C ALA A 401 5.47 7.56 -10.52
N VAL A 402 6.29 8.45 -11.09
CA VAL A 402 6.13 8.91 -12.47
C VAL A 402 6.29 7.75 -13.46
N LEU A 403 7.27 6.88 -13.28
CA LEU A 403 7.47 5.71 -14.14
C LEU A 403 6.26 4.77 -14.15
N ILE A 404 5.71 4.45 -12.97
CA ILE A 404 4.52 3.58 -12.87
C ILE A 404 3.33 4.22 -13.58
N VAL A 405 3.13 5.53 -13.42
CA VAL A 405 2.06 6.26 -14.13
C VAL A 405 2.23 6.19 -15.64
N LEU A 406 3.44 6.35 -16.16
CA LEU A 406 3.70 6.22 -17.59
C LEU A 406 3.45 4.80 -18.10
N GLN A 407 3.78 3.76 -17.31
CA GLN A 407 3.45 2.37 -17.61
C GLN A 407 1.92 2.16 -17.66
N ILE A 408 1.17 2.73 -16.70
CA ILE A 408 -0.30 2.69 -16.72
C ILE A 408 -0.86 3.34 -17.97
N PHE A 409 -0.36 4.54 -18.36
CA PHE A 409 -0.79 5.19 -19.60
C PHE A 409 -0.45 4.37 -20.84
N ALA A 410 0.70 3.70 -20.86
CA ALA A 410 1.06 2.80 -21.95
C ALA A 410 0.09 1.61 -22.07
N LEU A 411 -0.28 0.98 -20.93
CA LEU A 411 -1.27 -0.09 -20.89
C LEU A 411 -2.65 0.39 -21.36
N ILE A 412 -3.11 1.57 -20.89
CA ILE A 412 -4.38 2.16 -21.34
C ILE A 412 -4.37 2.41 -22.83
N SER A 413 -3.27 2.95 -23.38
CA SER A 413 -3.13 3.27 -24.80
C SER A 413 -3.12 2.03 -25.71
N THR A 414 -2.65 0.90 -25.19
CA THR A 414 -2.58 -0.38 -25.94
C THR A 414 -3.80 -1.25 -25.73
N SER A 415 -4.67 -0.93 -24.75
CA SER A 415 -5.89 -1.68 -24.46
C SER A 415 -6.96 -1.46 -25.57
N ASN A 416 -7.82 -2.47 -25.79
CA ASN A 416 -8.99 -2.43 -26.68
C ASN A 416 -8.76 -1.72 -28.05
N ARG A 417 -7.96 -2.38 -28.90
CA ARG A 417 -7.74 -1.93 -30.29
C ARG A 417 -9.03 -2.07 -31.07
N THR A 418 -9.70 -0.97 -31.34
CA THR A 418 -10.97 -0.95 -32.10
C THR A 418 -10.79 -1.02 -33.62
N ASN A 419 -9.59 -0.73 -34.14
CA ASN A 419 -9.26 -0.77 -35.57
C ASN A 419 -7.90 -1.44 -35.79
N ALA A 420 -7.86 -2.41 -36.68
CA ALA A 420 -6.66 -3.14 -37.08
C ALA A 420 -5.56 -2.24 -37.73
N GLU A 421 -5.90 -1.02 -38.15
CA GLU A 421 -5.00 -0.09 -38.84
C GLU A 421 -4.27 0.89 -37.89
N ARG A 422 -4.74 1.02 -36.62
CA ARG A 422 -4.10 1.90 -35.62
C ARG A 422 -3.42 1.11 -34.53
N ASN A 423 -2.16 1.47 -34.24
CA ASN A 423 -1.40 0.82 -33.16
C ASN A 423 -1.96 1.14 -31.77
N TYR A 424 -2.71 2.23 -31.61
CA TYR A 424 -3.22 2.74 -30.32
C TYR A 424 -4.68 3.16 -30.41
N ASN A 425 -5.33 3.23 -29.26
CA ASN A 425 -6.72 3.65 -29.11
C ASN A 425 -6.86 5.19 -28.98
N ASP A 426 -8.09 5.69 -28.91
CA ASP A 426 -8.36 7.13 -28.77
C ASP A 426 -7.82 7.73 -27.47
N TYR A 427 -7.59 6.92 -26.44
CA TYR A 427 -6.98 7.37 -25.18
C TYR A 427 -5.52 7.80 -25.34
N PHE A 428 -4.78 7.21 -26.29
CA PHE A 428 -3.42 7.65 -26.60
C PHE A 428 -3.38 9.09 -27.07
N THR A 429 -4.25 9.47 -28.00
CA THR A 429 -4.32 10.84 -28.51
C THR A 429 -4.76 11.81 -27.42
N LYS A 430 -5.79 11.45 -26.63
CA LYS A 430 -6.22 12.24 -25.46
C LYS A 430 -5.10 12.42 -24.45
N PHE A 431 -4.34 11.37 -24.16
CA PHE A 431 -3.19 11.43 -23.25
C PHE A 431 -2.14 12.43 -23.74
N ILE A 432 -1.75 12.35 -25.00
CA ILE A 432 -0.74 13.26 -25.58
C ILE A 432 -1.24 14.71 -25.54
N ILE A 433 -2.51 14.98 -25.87
CA ILE A 433 -3.09 16.33 -25.83
C ILE A 433 -3.05 16.88 -24.39
N VAL A 434 -3.51 16.11 -23.41
CA VAL A 434 -3.52 16.55 -21.99
C VAL A 434 -2.09 16.71 -21.46
N LEU A 435 -1.15 15.87 -21.88
CA LEU A 435 0.27 16.01 -21.53
C LEU A 435 0.84 17.32 -22.09
N MET A 436 0.50 17.68 -23.34
CA MET A 436 0.92 18.94 -23.95
C MET A 436 0.31 20.15 -23.23
N ASP A 437 -0.95 20.08 -22.82
CA ASP A 437 -1.61 21.12 -22.02
C ASP A 437 -0.95 21.27 -20.64
N LEU A 438 -0.56 20.15 -20.01
CA LEU A 438 0.18 20.17 -18.75
C LEU A 438 1.55 20.85 -18.92
N PHE A 439 2.30 20.53 -19.96
CA PHE A 439 3.58 21.17 -20.26
C PHE A 439 3.45 22.66 -20.62
N ARG A 440 2.32 23.07 -21.19
CA ARG A 440 2.01 24.48 -21.48
C ARG A 440 1.73 25.26 -20.19
N THR A 441 0.96 24.68 -19.26
CA THR A 441 0.57 25.31 -18.00
C THR A 441 1.69 25.32 -16.98
N ASP A 442 2.43 24.22 -16.87
CA ASP A 442 3.55 24.04 -15.94
C ASP A 442 4.88 23.93 -16.69
N ARG A 443 5.50 25.10 -16.95
CA ARG A 443 6.81 25.18 -17.62
C ARG A 443 7.93 24.61 -16.75
N GLY A 444 7.80 24.68 -15.42
CA GLY A 444 8.78 24.11 -14.50
C GLY A 444 8.84 22.58 -14.63
N LEU A 445 7.69 21.93 -14.78
CA LEU A 445 7.63 20.49 -15.06
C LEU A 445 8.27 20.15 -16.41
N LEU A 446 8.01 20.94 -17.45
CA LEU A 446 8.60 20.73 -18.77
C LEU A 446 10.13 20.82 -18.74
N GLU A 447 10.68 21.85 -18.10
CA GLU A 447 12.14 22.06 -18.01
C GLU A 447 12.84 21.00 -17.15
N ALA A 448 12.24 20.66 -15.99
CA ALA A 448 12.83 19.72 -15.05
C ALA A 448 12.68 18.26 -15.50
N ARG A 449 11.52 17.87 -16.05
CA ARG A 449 11.14 16.48 -16.30
C ARG A 449 10.62 16.15 -17.68
N GLY A 450 10.35 17.15 -18.52
CA GLY A 450 9.77 16.92 -19.85
C GLY A 450 10.60 15.95 -20.68
N SER A 451 11.93 16.11 -20.70
CA SER A 451 12.83 15.19 -21.39
C SER A 451 12.77 13.77 -20.86
N PHE A 452 12.70 13.60 -19.53
CA PHE A 452 12.58 12.29 -18.88
C PHE A 452 11.26 11.60 -19.25
N ILE A 453 10.13 12.30 -19.14
CA ILE A 453 8.79 11.76 -19.44
C ILE A 453 8.72 11.31 -20.91
N ILE A 454 9.16 12.15 -21.85
CA ILE A 454 9.12 11.84 -23.28
C ILE A 454 10.02 10.64 -23.62
N ARG A 455 11.22 10.56 -23.05
CA ARG A 455 12.10 9.42 -23.24
C ARG A 455 11.49 8.12 -22.72
N GLN A 456 10.90 8.14 -21.52
CA GLN A 456 10.25 6.96 -20.96
C GLN A 456 9.04 6.52 -21.79
N LEU A 457 8.26 7.44 -22.31
CA LEU A 457 7.18 7.13 -23.26
C LEU A 457 7.74 6.45 -24.53
N CYS A 458 8.84 6.94 -25.09
CA CYS A 458 9.48 6.33 -26.25
C CYS A 458 10.06 4.93 -25.99
N MET A 459 10.33 4.58 -24.73
CA MET A 459 10.70 3.21 -24.34
C MET A 459 9.49 2.28 -24.21
N LEU A 460 8.36 2.80 -23.77
CA LEU A 460 7.15 2.02 -23.50
C LEU A 460 6.26 1.87 -24.74
N LEU A 461 6.26 2.85 -25.64
CA LEU A 461 5.43 2.94 -26.84
C LEU A 461 6.30 3.14 -28.08
N SER A 462 5.70 3.06 -29.29
CA SER A 462 6.44 3.30 -30.53
C SER A 462 6.92 4.76 -30.62
N PRO A 463 8.23 5.00 -30.72
CA PRO A 463 8.78 6.35 -30.85
C PRO A 463 8.24 7.12 -32.07
N GLU A 464 7.99 6.42 -33.16
CA GLU A 464 7.46 6.97 -34.40
C GLU A 464 6.08 7.59 -34.19
N ASP A 465 5.18 6.82 -33.55
CA ASP A 465 3.81 7.29 -33.31
C ASP A 465 3.76 8.44 -32.29
N ILE A 466 4.64 8.40 -31.29
CA ILE A 466 4.78 9.49 -30.30
C ILE A 466 5.23 10.78 -31.02
N TYR A 467 6.30 10.72 -31.80
CA TYR A 467 6.82 11.88 -32.50
C TYR A 467 5.85 12.42 -33.54
N LYS A 468 5.13 11.54 -34.24
CA LYS A 468 4.08 11.93 -35.19
C LYS A 468 2.94 12.64 -34.50
N THR A 469 2.38 12.06 -33.42
CA THR A 469 1.25 12.65 -32.69
C THR A 469 1.62 13.96 -32.01
N LEU A 470 2.81 14.04 -31.39
CA LEU A 470 3.32 15.29 -30.83
C LEU A 470 3.49 16.37 -31.89
N SER A 471 4.00 16.00 -33.09
CA SER A 471 4.17 16.95 -34.20
C SER A 471 2.82 17.43 -34.76
N GLU A 472 1.83 16.54 -34.90
CA GLU A 472 0.49 16.90 -35.34
C GLU A 472 -0.20 17.84 -34.32
N THR A 473 0.00 17.61 -33.03
CA THR A 473 -0.53 18.47 -31.96
C THR A 473 0.15 19.85 -31.98
N LEU A 474 1.47 19.89 -32.09
CA LEU A 474 2.26 21.13 -32.13
C LEU A 474 2.03 21.97 -33.42
N ALA A 475 1.69 21.34 -34.54
CA ALA A 475 1.37 22.07 -35.78
C ALA A 475 0.16 22.99 -35.63
N ASN A 476 -0.77 22.65 -34.69
CA ASN A 476 -1.96 23.45 -34.39
C ASN A 476 -1.80 24.34 -33.14
N GLU A 477 -0.59 24.46 -32.61
CA GLU A 477 -0.30 25.18 -31.35
C GLU A 477 -0.32 26.70 -31.60
N PRO A 478 -1.18 27.49 -30.88
CA PRO A 478 -1.23 28.93 -31.01
C PRO A 478 -0.03 29.65 -30.37
N ASP A 479 0.57 29.07 -29.28
CA ASP A 479 1.76 29.66 -28.66
C ASP A 479 3.05 29.20 -29.36
N SER A 480 3.51 30.03 -30.30
CA SER A 480 4.72 29.79 -31.07
C SER A 480 5.99 29.68 -30.21
N HIS A 481 6.02 30.33 -29.04
CA HIS A 481 7.15 30.21 -28.10
C HIS A 481 7.19 28.85 -27.39
N PHE A 482 6.02 28.38 -26.95
CA PHE A 482 5.91 27.02 -26.38
C PHE A 482 6.28 25.96 -27.43
N ALA A 483 5.79 26.11 -28.66
CA ALA A 483 6.14 25.23 -29.77
C ALA A 483 7.68 25.18 -30.01
N SER A 484 8.35 26.35 -29.99
CA SER A 484 9.81 26.39 -30.11
C SER A 484 10.57 25.67 -29.00
N ILE A 485 10.12 25.81 -27.73
CA ILE A 485 10.72 25.12 -26.59
C ILE A 485 10.52 23.62 -26.73
N MET A 486 9.32 23.17 -27.08
CA MET A 486 9.00 21.74 -27.26
C MET A 486 9.84 21.14 -28.39
N VAL A 487 9.97 21.80 -29.53
CA VAL A 487 10.80 21.34 -30.65
C VAL A 487 12.27 21.23 -30.23
N LYS A 488 12.77 22.18 -29.45
CA LYS A 488 14.14 22.13 -28.90
C LYS A 488 14.36 20.88 -28.05
N ILE A 489 13.41 20.55 -27.15
CA ILE A 489 13.46 19.38 -26.30
C ILE A 489 13.38 18.10 -27.15
N LEU A 490 12.39 18.01 -28.04
CA LEU A 490 12.20 16.85 -28.94
C LEU A 490 13.42 16.61 -29.83
N SER A 491 14.00 17.67 -30.40
CA SER A 491 15.22 17.59 -31.23
C SER A 491 16.41 17.08 -30.39
N SER A 492 16.57 17.60 -29.17
CA SER A 492 17.64 17.14 -28.27
C SER A 492 17.47 15.65 -27.93
N ILE A 493 16.26 15.20 -27.61
CA ILE A 493 15.96 13.79 -27.33
C ILE A 493 16.21 12.93 -28.58
N LEU A 494 15.74 13.36 -29.75
CA LEU A 494 15.93 12.64 -31.01
C LEU A 494 17.42 12.40 -31.31
N LEU A 495 18.27 13.38 -31.03
CA LEU A 495 19.68 13.34 -31.35
C LEU A 495 20.56 12.72 -30.26
N THR A 496 20.09 12.59 -29.01
CA THR A 496 20.92 12.11 -27.90
C THR A 496 20.50 10.78 -27.34
N SER A 497 19.22 10.40 -27.44
CA SER A 497 18.68 9.19 -26.79
C SER A 497 18.98 7.93 -27.58
N THR A 498 19.45 6.88 -26.88
CA THR A 498 19.75 5.57 -27.45
C THR A 498 18.51 4.86 -27.96
N GLU A 499 17.39 5.08 -27.29
CA GLU A 499 16.08 4.49 -27.54
C GLU A 499 15.52 4.86 -28.92
N LEU A 500 15.98 5.96 -29.49
CA LEU A 500 15.51 6.49 -30.79
C LEU A 500 16.42 6.09 -31.96
N HIS A 501 17.25 5.06 -31.77
CA HIS A 501 18.19 4.62 -32.83
C HIS A 501 17.45 4.23 -34.12
N ASP A 502 16.38 3.44 -34.02
CA ASP A 502 15.62 2.95 -35.18
C ASP A 502 14.88 4.10 -35.89
N LEU A 503 14.36 5.05 -35.13
CA LEU A 503 13.74 6.27 -35.68
C LEU A 503 14.77 7.10 -36.47
N ARG A 504 16.00 7.25 -35.94
CA ARG A 504 17.08 7.94 -36.64
C ARG A 504 17.49 7.22 -37.94
N ILE A 505 17.53 5.87 -37.95
CA ILE A 505 17.81 5.11 -39.18
C ILE A 505 16.73 5.35 -40.22
N LYS A 506 15.43 5.32 -39.84
CA LYS A 506 14.32 5.63 -40.74
C LYS A 506 14.42 7.04 -41.33
N LEU A 507 14.74 8.04 -40.49
CA LEU A 507 14.90 9.45 -40.93
C LEU A 507 16.13 9.66 -41.80
N LYS A 508 17.17 8.83 -41.61
CA LYS A 508 18.40 8.87 -42.45
C LYS A 508 18.13 8.36 -43.87
N ASN A 509 17.24 7.37 -44.04
CA ASN A 509 16.89 6.75 -45.30
C ASN A 509 15.48 7.14 -45.75
N LEU A 510 15.33 8.24 -46.49
CA LEU A 510 14.05 8.74 -46.99
C LEU A 510 13.57 8.04 -48.28
N GLN A 511 13.89 6.73 -48.44
CA GLN A 511 13.52 5.98 -49.65
C GLN A 511 12.11 5.44 -49.60
N SER A 512 11.56 5.18 -48.41
CA SER A 512 10.19 4.72 -48.23
C SER A 512 9.21 5.90 -48.15
N ILE A 513 7.96 5.69 -48.63
CA ILE A 513 6.90 6.68 -48.52
C ILE A 513 6.62 7.02 -47.06
N GLU A 514 6.68 6.02 -46.17
CA GLU A 514 6.48 6.20 -44.73
C GLU A 514 7.53 7.12 -44.12
N SER A 515 8.83 6.88 -44.41
CA SER A 515 9.94 7.70 -43.93
C SER A 515 9.84 9.16 -44.46
N SER A 516 9.43 9.31 -45.71
CA SER A 516 9.22 10.64 -46.34
C SER A 516 8.08 11.38 -45.68
N ASN A 517 6.95 10.71 -45.43
CA ASN A 517 5.80 11.30 -44.74
C ASN A 517 6.13 11.69 -43.30
N LEU A 518 6.86 10.83 -42.57
CA LEU A 518 7.32 11.13 -41.24
C LEU A 518 8.26 12.34 -41.25
N PHE A 519 9.23 12.41 -42.16
CA PHE A 519 10.12 13.55 -42.29
C PHE A 519 9.36 14.84 -42.54
N VAL A 520 8.39 14.85 -43.46
CA VAL A 520 7.56 16.03 -43.76
C VAL A 520 6.74 16.48 -42.55
N CYS A 521 6.17 15.51 -41.79
CA CYS A 521 5.44 15.79 -40.56
C CYS A 521 6.34 16.48 -39.51
N LEU A 522 7.52 15.89 -39.23
CA LEU A 522 8.49 16.48 -38.31
C LEU A 522 9.00 17.83 -38.83
N TYR A 523 9.31 17.95 -40.12
CA TYR A 523 9.81 19.20 -40.74
C TYR A 523 8.87 20.39 -40.45
N LYS A 524 7.56 20.20 -40.69
CA LYS A 524 6.57 21.26 -40.47
C LYS A 524 6.58 21.77 -39.01
N THR A 525 6.75 20.89 -38.07
CA THR A 525 6.84 21.23 -36.63
C THR A 525 8.19 21.84 -36.29
N TRP A 526 9.29 21.28 -36.82
CA TRP A 526 10.65 21.79 -36.58
C TRP A 526 10.88 23.18 -37.13
N CYS A 527 10.02 23.67 -38.05
CA CYS A 527 10.02 25.07 -38.49
C CYS A 527 9.91 26.10 -37.38
N HIS A 528 9.45 25.71 -36.17
CA HIS A 528 9.41 26.59 -34.99
C HIS A 528 10.77 26.85 -34.36
N ASN A 529 11.79 26.03 -34.67
CA ASN A 529 13.16 26.22 -34.20
C ASN A 529 14.17 26.02 -35.37
N PRO A 530 14.78 27.10 -35.88
CA PRO A 530 15.65 27.05 -37.06
C PRO A 530 16.85 26.10 -36.91
N ILE A 531 17.49 26.08 -35.75
CA ILE A 531 18.67 25.24 -35.52
C ILE A 531 18.29 23.76 -35.45
N ALA A 532 17.19 23.43 -34.77
CA ALA A 532 16.65 22.08 -34.74
C ALA A 532 16.29 21.58 -36.15
N LEU A 533 15.74 22.44 -36.99
CA LEU A 533 15.41 22.12 -38.37
C LEU A 533 16.65 21.81 -39.21
N VAL A 534 17.73 22.59 -39.08
CA VAL A 534 19.02 22.29 -39.74
C VAL A 534 19.60 20.96 -39.23
N ALA A 535 19.52 20.67 -37.92
CA ALA A 535 19.95 19.42 -37.36
C ALA A 535 19.16 18.23 -37.95
N LEU A 536 17.82 18.36 -38.13
CA LEU A 536 16.97 17.35 -38.78
C LEU A 536 17.42 17.16 -40.28
N CYS A 537 17.74 18.20 -41.00
CA CYS A 537 18.20 18.13 -42.38
C CYS A 537 19.58 17.45 -42.44
N PHE A 538 20.49 17.69 -41.49
CA PHE A 538 21.75 16.99 -41.37
C PHE A 538 21.58 15.50 -41.06
N LEU A 539 20.64 15.17 -40.17
CA LEU A 539 20.29 13.78 -39.82
C LEU A 539 19.81 13.01 -41.06
N SER A 540 18.94 13.63 -41.86
CA SER A 540 18.34 13.03 -43.05
C SER A 540 19.19 13.19 -44.33
N GLN A 541 20.43 13.68 -44.21
CA GLN A 541 21.38 13.86 -45.31
C GLN A 541 20.85 14.78 -46.44
N ASN A 542 19.99 15.74 -46.15
CA ASN A 542 19.49 16.75 -47.10
C ASN A 542 20.32 18.02 -47.02
N TYR A 543 21.61 17.91 -47.43
CA TYR A 543 22.61 18.97 -47.25
C TYR A 543 22.32 20.20 -48.09
N ASP A 544 21.75 20.06 -49.31
CA ASP A 544 21.37 21.18 -50.18
C ASP A 544 20.32 22.06 -49.53
N HIS A 545 19.30 21.40 -48.94
CA HIS A 545 18.24 22.11 -48.23
C HIS A 545 18.75 22.77 -46.95
N ALA A 546 19.59 22.08 -46.18
CA ALA A 546 20.28 22.62 -45.01
C ALA A 546 21.11 23.86 -45.33
N CYS A 547 21.81 23.87 -46.46
CA CYS A 547 22.61 25.02 -46.94
C CYS A 547 21.69 26.22 -47.22
N ARG A 548 20.57 26.00 -47.90
CA ARG A 548 19.57 27.08 -48.19
C ARG A 548 18.99 27.63 -46.87
N LEU A 549 18.65 26.78 -45.88
CA LEU A 549 18.14 27.22 -44.57
C LEU A 549 19.16 28.08 -43.81
N VAL A 550 20.47 27.66 -43.79
CA VAL A 550 21.54 28.41 -43.13
C VAL A 550 21.74 29.78 -43.78
N GLN A 551 21.56 29.91 -45.10
CA GLN A 551 21.62 31.23 -45.81
C GLN A 551 20.50 32.16 -45.33
N LEU A 552 19.31 31.63 -45.03
CA LEU A 552 18.19 32.43 -44.51
C LEU A 552 18.41 32.92 -43.07
N PHE A 553 19.38 32.40 -42.35
CA PHE A 553 19.76 32.89 -41.02
C PHE A 553 20.31 34.31 -41.03
N ALA A 554 20.76 34.80 -42.16
CA ALA A 554 21.17 36.20 -42.34
C ALA A 554 20.00 37.19 -42.09
N GLU A 555 18.77 36.75 -42.25
CA GLU A 555 17.55 37.54 -42.04
C GLU A 555 16.99 37.40 -40.62
N ILE A 556 17.54 36.48 -39.78
CA ILE A 556 17.07 36.22 -38.43
C ILE A 556 17.90 37.05 -37.43
N GLU A 557 17.21 37.60 -36.41
CA GLU A 557 17.89 38.24 -35.27
C GLU A 557 18.71 37.24 -34.48
N VAL A 558 20.04 37.41 -34.46
CA VAL A 558 20.95 36.53 -33.73
C VAL A 558 20.91 36.87 -32.24
N THR A 559 20.20 36.05 -31.45
CA THR A 559 20.14 36.16 -30.01
C THR A 559 21.18 35.28 -29.34
N VAL A 560 21.44 35.52 -28.03
CA VAL A 560 22.35 34.65 -27.24
C VAL A 560 21.85 33.20 -27.23
N ASP A 561 20.56 32.98 -27.08
CA ASP A 561 19.96 31.63 -27.06
C ASP A 561 20.16 30.93 -28.43
N PHE A 562 20.06 31.65 -29.53
CA PHE A 562 20.33 31.14 -30.86
C PHE A 562 21.80 30.68 -31.00
N LEU A 563 22.76 31.45 -30.46
CA LEU A 563 24.19 31.10 -30.49
C LEU A 563 24.47 29.86 -29.60
N ILE A 564 23.80 29.74 -28.44
CA ILE A 564 23.91 28.56 -27.57
C ILE A 564 23.37 27.32 -28.30
N GLU A 565 22.32 27.45 -29.09
CA GLU A 565 21.78 26.31 -29.87
C GLU A 565 22.72 25.89 -31.00
N ILE A 566 23.41 26.84 -31.69
CA ILE A 566 24.43 26.55 -32.67
C ILE A 566 25.63 25.83 -31.97
N ASP A 567 26.06 26.31 -30.81
CA ASP A 567 27.12 25.67 -30.03
C ASP A 567 26.81 24.19 -29.73
N LYS A 568 25.57 23.91 -29.24
CA LYS A 568 25.09 22.55 -29.02
C LYS A 568 25.05 21.72 -30.32
N LEU A 569 24.63 22.31 -31.43
CA LEU A 569 24.61 21.61 -32.71
C LEU A 569 26.06 21.22 -33.12
N VAL A 570 27.04 22.10 -32.95
CA VAL A 570 28.47 21.81 -33.26
C VAL A 570 28.99 20.67 -32.38
N GLN A 571 28.65 20.67 -31.08
CA GLN A 571 29.01 19.56 -30.19
C GLN A 571 28.36 18.24 -30.63
N LEU A 572 27.09 18.27 -31.08
CA LEU A 572 26.42 17.09 -31.63
C LEU A 572 27.07 16.61 -32.95
N ILE A 573 27.50 17.49 -33.81
CA ILE A 573 28.23 17.13 -35.05
C ILE A 573 29.49 16.35 -34.71
N GLU A 574 30.19 16.68 -33.63
CA GLU A 574 31.37 15.92 -33.17
C GLU A 574 31.00 14.60 -32.44
N SER A 575 29.77 14.40 -32.08
CA SER A 575 29.30 13.17 -31.43
C SER A 575 29.24 11.96 -32.38
N PRO A 576 29.16 10.72 -31.87
CA PRO A 576 29.05 9.51 -32.68
C PRO A 576 27.85 9.49 -33.63
N ILE A 577 26.80 10.22 -33.33
CA ILE A 577 25.55 10.25 -34.11
C ILE A 577 25.77 10.78 -35.52
N PHE A 578 26.60 11.81 -35.68
CA PHE A 578 26.93 12.42 -36.96
C PHE A 578 28.26 11.95 -37.57
N THR A 579 28.74 10.74 -37.19
CA THR A 579 29.98 10.18 -37.79
C THR A 579 29.89 10.12 -39.31
N TYR A 580 28.76 9.74 -39.87
CA TYR A 580 28.56 9.70 -41.33
C TYR A 580 28.65 11.08 -41.99
N LEU A 581 28.18 12.14 -41.32
CA LEU A 581 28.30 13.51 -41.79
C LEU A 581 29.80 13.93 -41.85
N ARG A 582 30.57 13.60 -40.80
CA ARG A 582 32.00 13.91 -40.77
C ARG A 582 32.78 13.13 -41.83
N LEU A 583 32.39 11.87 -42.10
CA LEU A 583 32.96 11.07 -43.17
C LEU A 583 32.60 11.61 -44.55
N ALA A 584 31.37 12.16 -44.72
CA ALA A 584 30.94 12.81 -45.97
C ALA A 584 31.83 14.02 -46.35
N LEU A 585 32.51 14.67 -45.40
CA LEU A 585 33.44 15.77 -45.65
C LEU A 585 34.71 15.34 -46.42
N LEU A 586 35.02 14.04 -46.44
CA LEU A 586 36.15 13.50 -47.20
C LEU A 586 35.86 13.49 -48.71
N ASP A 587 34.59 13.39 -49.09
CA ASP A 587 34.12 13.44 -50.47
C ASP A 587 33.61 14.87 -50.81
N VAL A 588 34.55 15.74 -51.06
CA VAL A 588 34.33 17.18 -51.33
C VAL A 588 33.51 17.39 -52.59
N GLU A 589 33.65 16.55 -53.60
CA GLU A 589 33.01 16.73 -54.93
C GLU A 589 31.49 16.52 -54.82
N ASN A 590 31.05 15.54 -54.08
CA ASN A 590 29.63 15.23 -53.93
C ASN A 590 28.96 15.96 -52.77
N ASN A 591 29.72 16.55 -51.81
CA ASN A 591 29.17 17.17 -50.61
C ASN A 591 29.51 18.67 -50.46
N GLN A 592 29.63 19.41 -51.58
CA GLN A 592 29.94 20.85 -51.56
C GLN A 592 28.94 21.67 -50.73
N THR A 593 27.65 21.33 -50.77
CA THR A 593 26.58 22.02 -50.06
C THR A 593 26.66 21.79 -48.57
N LEU A 594 27.08 20.62 -48.10
CA LEU A 594 27.41 20.33 -46.68
C LEU A 594 28.53 21.25 -46.18
N ILE A 595 29.62 21.36 -46.95
CA ILE A 595 30.74 22.21 -46.56
C ILE A 595 30.29 23.69 -46.50
N ARG A 596 29.50 24.17 -47.47
CA ARG A 596 28.94 25.53 -47.45
C ARG A 596 28.02 25.75 -46.24
N ALA A 597 27.19 24.77 -45.86
CA ALA A 597 26.30 24.88 -44.71
C ALA A 597 27.12 25.01 -43.42
N LEU A 598 28.18 24.19 -43.26
CA LEU A 598 29.08 24.24 -42.08
C LEU A 598 29.88 25.54 -42.05
N CYS A 599 30.34 26.04 -43.18
CA CYS A 599 30.99 27.35 -43.27
C CYS A 599 30.02 28.47 -42.89
N GLY A 600 28.77 28.39 -43.32
CA GLY A 600 27.71 29.34 -42.92
C GLY A 600 27.47 29.37 -41.40
N LEU A 601 27.43 28.21 -40.77
CA LEU A 601 27.33 28.11 -39.30
C LEU A 601 28.58 28.68 -38.61
N LEU A 602 29.80 28.43 -39.15
CA LEU A 602 31.02 29.01 -38.64
C LEU A 602 31.05 30.52 -38.68
N MET A 603 30.50 31.13 -39.75
CA MET A 603 30.42 32.58 -39.87
C MET A 603 29.44 33.24 -38.88
N LEU A 604 28.49 32.49 -38.36
CA LEU A 604 27.56 32.98 -37.35
C LEU A 604 28.14 32.94 -35.94
N LEU A 605 29.14 32.09 -35.70
CA LEU A 605 29.74 31.90 -34.37
C LEU A 605 30.74 33.02 -34.04
N PRO A 606 30.76 33.55 -32.81
CA PRO A 606 31.79 34.48 -32.35
C PRO A 606 33.16 33.77 -32.29
N GLY A 607 34.22 34.42 -32.84
CA GLY A 607 35.54 33.84 -33.01
C GLY A 607 36.27 33.39 -31.73
N LYS A 608 35.75 33.74 -30.56
CA LYS A 608 36.29 33.35 -29.25
C LYS A 608 35.63 32.12 -28.64
N THR A 609 34.59 31.56 -29.25
CA THR A 609 33.84 30.41 -28.71
C THR A 609 34.56 29.09 -29.01
N GLU A 610 34.40 28.11 -28.13
CA GLU A 610 34.94 26.76 -28.32
C GLU A 610 34.32 26.08 -29.55
N ALA A 611 33.01 26.28 -29.78
CA ALA A 611 32.32 25.78 -30.96
C ALA A 611 32.97 26.31 -32.28
N PHE A 612 33.33 27.62 -32.31
CA PHE A 612 34.03 28.20 -33.46
C PHE A 612 35.35 27.48 -33.73
N HIS A 613 36.18 27.28 -32.70
CA HIS A 613 37.49 26.62 -32.86
C HIS A 613 37.33 25.14 -33.25
N THR A 614 36.33 24.46 -32.69
CA THR A 614 36.05 23.05 -32.99
C THR A 614 35.61 22.87 -34.44
N LEU A 615 34.61 23.65 -34.88
CA LEU A 615 34.11 23.57 -36.25
C LEU A 615 35.17 24.01 -37.27
N ARG A 616 35.92 25.08 -36.97
CA ARG A 616 37.06 25.54 -37.80
C ARG A 616 38.11 24.45 -37.97
N ARG A 617 38.56 23.81 -36.89
CA ARG A 617 39.51 22.71 -36.92
C ARG A 617 38.98 21.53 -37.75
N ARG A 618 37.69 21.26 -37.71
CA ARG A 618 37.04 20.21 -38.52
C ARG A 618 37.08 20.55 -40.00
N LEU A 619 36.81 21.80 -40.37
CA LEU A 619 36.82 22.26 -41.75
C LEU A 619 38.24 22.34 -42.29
N GLU A 620 39.28 22.66 -41.51
CA GLU A 620 40.68 22.65 -41.91
C GLU A 620 41.20 21.24 -42.29
N CYS A 621 40.53 20.17 -41.79
CA CYS A 621 40.83 18.80 -42.17
C CYS A 621 40.28 18.36 -43.54
N VAL A 622 39.44 19.18 -44.17
CA VAL A 622 38.81 18.86 -45.47
C VAL A 622 39.87 18.97 -46.60
N PRO A 623 40.06 17.91 -47.41
CA PRO A 623 41.07 17.92 -48.48
C PRO A 623 40.87 19.04 -49.48
N ASN A 624 41.93 19.82 -49.79
CA ASN A 624 41.90 20.92 -50.79
C ASN A 624 40.81 21.98 -50.60
N PHE A 625 40.48 22.29 -49.33
CA PHE A 625 39.42 23.25 -48.99
C PHE A 625 39.67 24.66 -49.63
N ILE A 626 40.92 25.16 -49.64
CA ILE A 626 41.27 26.52 -50.13
C ILE A 626 41.33 26.56 -51.64
N ASP A 627 41.91 25.56 -52.30
CA ASP A 627 42.15 25.59 -53.74
C ASP A 627 40.88 25.43 -54.60
N LYS A 628 39.92 24.68 -54.12
CA LYS A 628 38.64 24.43 -54.84
C LYS A 628 37.61 25.53 -54.68
N PHE A 629 37.58 26.28 -53.57
CA PHE A 629 36.71 27.45 -53.44
C PHE A 629 37.04 28.57 -54.45
N THR A 630 38.29 28.80 -54.71
CA THR A 630 38.72 29.78 -55.74
C THR A 630 38.45 29.33 -57.18
N SER A 631 38.35 28.04 -57.45
CA SER A 631 37.99 27.49 -58.75
C SER A 631 36.46 27.42 -59.01
N ILE A 632 35.65 27.34 -57.96
CA ILE A 632 34.17 27.29 -58.04
C ILE A 632 33.60 28.68 -58.35
N ASP A 633 34.14 29.76 -57.77
CA ASP A 633 33.75 31.14 -58.13
C ASP A 633 34.01 31.45 -59.57
N LYS A 634 35.07 30.91 -60.16
CA LYS A 634 35.40 31.04 -61.59
C LYS A 634 34.44 30.22 -62.49
N ARG A 635 33.88 29.09 -62.05
CA ARG A 635 32.91 28.27 -62.78
C ARG A 635 31.49 28.83 -62.69
N LEU A 636 31.10 29.39 -61.58
CA LEU A 636 29.79 30.05 -61.43
C LEU A 636 29.66 31.36 -62.24
N ALA A 637 30.75 32.07 -62.46
CA ALA A 637 30.81 33.22 -63.38
C ALA A 637 30.68 32.82 -64.86
N ASN A 638 31.01 31.53 -65.21
CA ASN A 638 30.96 31.04 -66.59
C ASN A 638 29.74 30.17 -66.95
N VAL A 639 28.83 29.87 -65.99
CA VAL A 639 27.65 29.00 -66.22
C VAL A 639 26.39 29.79 -66.57
N SER A 640 26.46 31.09 -66.81
CA SER A 640 25.30 31.85 -67.32
C SER A 640 25.03 31.69 -68.83
N ILE A 641 25.74 30.86 -69.54
CA ILE A 641 25.48 30.54 -70.95
C ILE A 641 25.86 29.09 -71.24
N ASN A 642 24.93 28.14 -71.08
CA ASN A 642 24.72 27.01 -71.99
C ASN A 642 23.65 26.06 -71.38
N THR A 643 22.45 26.22 -71.82
CA THR A 643 21.42 25.17 -71.82
C THR A 643 21.77 24.19 -72.90
N ASN A 644 22.15 22.96 -72.57
CA ASN A 644 21.79 21.71 -73.21
C ASN A 644 22.73 20.58 -72.82
N GLY A 645 22.14 19.53 -72.23
CA GLY A 645 22.56 18.17 -72.45
C GLY A 645 23.44 17.52 -71.35
N ASN A 646 22.85 16.56 -70.72
CA ASN A 646 23.47 15.40 -70.04
C ASN A 646 24.20 15.61 -68.71
N GLU A 647 23.43 15.54 -67.66
CA GLU A 647 23.87 14.84 -66.44
C GLU A 647 22.61 14.27 -65.72
N ILE A 648 22.12 13.17 -66.26
CA ILE A 648 21.16 12.26 -65.61
C ILE A 648 21.94 11.07 -65.11
N ILE A 649 22.33 11.04 -63.88
CA ILE A 649 22.54 9.83 -63.07
C ILE A 649 22.79 10.31 -61.63
N ASN A 650 21.77 10.37 -60.81
CA ASN A 650 21.62 10.15 -59.36
C ASN A 650 20.47 10.87 -58.68
N ASP A 651 19.52 11.49 -59.43
CA ASP A 651 18.42 12.26 -58.81
C ASP A 651 17.05 11.56 -58.93
N SER A 652 17.03 10.29 -59.38
CA SER A 652 15.77 9.58 -59.64
C SER A 652 15.12 8.91 -58.43
N GLN A 653 15.68 9.00 -57.22
CA GLN A 653 15.13 8.34 -56.03
C GLN A 653 14.59 9.29 -54.93
N LYS A 654 14.78 10.60 -55.04
CA LYS A 654 14.25 11.58 -54.05
C LYS A 654 12.93 12.30 -54.51
N LYS A 655 12.15 11.68 -55.38
CA LYS A 655 10.99 12.35 -56.06
C LYS A 655 9.76 12.58 -55.20
N ASN A 656 9.73 12.22 -53.89
CA ASN A 656 8.50 12.33 -53.08
C ASN A 656 8.41 13.58 -52.16
N ILE A 657 9.47 14.41 -52.02
CA ILE A 657 9.45 15.55 -51.11
C ILE A 657 9.70 16.83 -51.91
N ASN A 658 8.72 17.78 -51.83
CA ASN A 658 8.87 19.12 -52.44
C ASN A 658 9.54 20.08 -51.43
N PHE A 659 10.88 20.21 -51.50
CA PHE A 659 11.64 21.06 -50.60
C PHE A 659 11.37 22.57 -50.80
N ASP A 660 10.95 23.01 -51.98
CA ASP A 660 10.63 24.42 -52.23
C ASP A 660 9.32 24.84 -51.51
N GLU A 661 8.32 23.96 -51.50
CA GLU A 661 7.10 24.13 -50.71
C GLU A 661 7.39 24.16 -49.22
N LEU A 662 8.26 23.25 -48.75
CA LEU A 662 8.70 23.17 -47.33
C LEU A 662 9.47 24.45 -46.92
N GLN A 663 10.28 25.04 -47.81
CA GLN A 663 10.97 26.29 -47.54
C GLN A 663 9.99 27.47 -47.44
N GLN A 664 8.98 27.53 -48.30
CA GLN A 664 7.90 28.55 -48.23
C GLN A 664 7.12 28.41 -46.91
N TYR A 665 6.81 27.18 -46.50
CA TYR A 665 6.17 26.92 -45.22
C TYR A 665 7.04 27.41 -44.04
N TYR A 666 8.35 27.10 -44.03
CA TYR A 666 9.30 27.61 -43.06
C TYR A 666 9.24 29.15 -42.94
N LEU A 667 9.32 29.87 -44.05
CA LEU A 667 9.25 31.33 -44.07
C LEU A 667 7.93 31.84 -43.49
N SER A 668 6.80 31.18 -43.80
CA SER A 668 5.49 31.55 -43.25
C SER A 668 5.45 31.41 -41.71
N VAL A 669 6.07 30.34 -41.16
CA VAL A 669 6.15 30.08 -39.70
C VAL A 669 7.08 31.12 -39.04
N GLN A 670 8.24 31.47 -39.66
CA GLN A 670 9.14 32.48 -39.11
C GLN A 670 8.48 33.86 -39.07
N ASN A 671 7.71 34.25 -40.10
CA ASN A 671 6.93 35.48 -40.08
C ASN A 671 5.91 35.53 -38.93
N LYS A 672 5.23 34.41 -38.62
CA LYS A 672 4.33 34.33 -37.47
C LYS A 672 5.09 34.52 -36.14
N HIS A 673 6.31 33.97 -35.99
CA HIS A 673 7.14 34.22 -34.81
C HIS A 673 7.51 35.69 -34.65
N VAL A 674 7.88 36.38 -35.74
CA VAL A 674 8.19 37.83 -35.73
C VAL A 674 6.97 38.66 -35.32
N ASP A 675 5.81 38.34 -35.86
CA ASP A 675 4.56 39.06 -35.52
C ASP A 675 4.12 38.81 -34.07
N SER A 676 4.25 37.58 -33.56
CA SER A 676 3.98 37.25 -32.17
C SER A 676 4.94 37.98 -31.20
N LYS A 677 6.23 38.14 -31.56
CA LYS A 677 7.19 38.94 -30.79
C LYS A 677 6.78 40.42 -30.79
N LYS A 678 6.43 40.97 -31.90
CA LYS A 678 5.98 42.38 -32.00
C LYS A 678 4.72 42.64 -31.16
N GLN A 679 3.77 41.71 -31.10
CA GLN A 679 2.57 41.84 -30.29
C GLN A 679 2.91 41.80 -28.78
N ARG A 680 3.82 40.97 -28.34
CA ARG A 680 4.25 40.93 -26.93
C ARG A 680 4.94 42.22 -26.47
N TYR A 681 5.74 42.85 -27.30
CA TYR A 681 6.37 44.14 -26.99
C TYR A 681 5.38 45.30 -26.94
N ARG A 682 4.24 45.24 -27.64
CA ARG A 682 3.16 46.29 -27.59
C ARG A 682 2.34 46.19 -26.31
N TYR A 683 2.36 45.10 -25.58
CA TYR A 683 1.54 44.85 -24.37
C TYR A 683 2.29 45.03 -23.03
N VAL A 684 3.53 45.54 -23.03
CA VAL A 684 4.18 45.96 -21.79
C VAL A 684 3.61 47.35 -21.43
N PRO A 685 2.78 47.49 -20.37
CA PRO A 685 2.33 48.81 -19.94
C PRO A 685 3.57 49.59 -19.46
N ASN A 686 3.75 50.80 -19.98
CA ASN A 686 4.69 51.78 -19.43
C ASN A 686 4.30 52.06 -17.96
N THR A 687 4.90 51.36 -17.01
CA THR A 687 4.93 51.80 -15.62
C THR A 687 6.13 52.70 -15.42
N SER A 688 6.05 53.87 -15.98
CA SER A 688 6.83 55.02 -15.57
C SER A 688 5.84 56.17 -15.39
N ASP A 689 5.25 56.24 -14.17
CA ASP A 689 4.78 57.48 -13.57
C ASP A 689 4.56 57.27 -12.09
N GLY A 690 5.35 58.05 -11.31
CA GLY A 690 4.92 58.47 -10.02
C GLY A 690 5.80 58.07 -8.81
N VAL A 691 6.87 58.88 -8.59
CA VAL A 691 7.43 59.34 -7.31
C VAL A 691 7.99 58.27 -6.35
#